data_a70304bd27b5b8f0b2c165e0d793789f
#
_entry.id   a70304bd27b5b8f0b2c165e0d793789f
#
_cell.length_a   1.000
_cell.length_b   1.000
_cell.length_c   1.000
_cell.angle_alpha   90.00
_cell.angle_beta   90.00
_cell.angle_gamma   90.00
#
_symmetry.space_group_name_H-M   'P 1'
#
loop_
_entity.id
_entity.type
_entity.pdbx_description
1 polymer ?
#
loop_
_entity_poly.entity_id
_entity_poly.type
_entity_poly.pdbx_seq_one_letter_code
_entity_poly.pdbx_strand_id
1 'polypeptide(L)'
;MPCTWSALYQCATRLLSALLLTVGVCLAAHGAVTTPAMIADYVGNGACANCHGQATADWTDSHHDLAMQEATPDTILGDFNNAQFHYHGVTTTFSRRGDDYFITTDNATGALETFPVKYVFGVEPLQQYLLPLPGGRLQALAIAWDTRPVQAGGQRWYHLYEEEPVLAGDPLHWTGGYFNWNTSCAECHSTDVKKRYNAETDQFDTHYEQIDVGCEACHGPGSTHQQLAQQGTLSAEQTGFEMSLSARGVWQWPEGAHIARRTEALDNTVQIDTCARCHARRSTLGDYHPGRPLLDTHRLALIDTPLYWPDGQIRDEVYVYGSFIQSKMHQAGVVCSNCHNPHSNELIAKDNAVCGQCHTAAQYDTPSHHRHPAQSAGTACVACHMPSQIYMGVDARRDHSMRIPRPDLSLSTGSPNACNQCHTEESADWAYSALLDWGVRFTGQRNHPARAFHAADRGDVRATAVLLETANNQANSALLRASAISHLNSLIPARTASYLSLWLSSSDPLIRQAAVEAAGHLPPEQRLRILTPVLEDPVLGVRMTTAEQLADLTATKLSTQAERVAALNKEYREVQSQHLDMPSILAQFSRFQLAQGETQAAETGLLSALKKNPQSSIARVNLADLYRSLGDDTAARAVLEAGLTLSADDGAIWFSKGLLEIRDGNLQAGLKALETAAALEGTPGYYHYVFAVAQNDQGYPDKALATLEQLHRLAPGQPNVLSALMQYSNIAGDRPAAERYREELRATLKAAGLQ
;
A
#
# COMPACT_ATOMS: atom_id res chain seq x y z
N MET A 1 13.45 82.71 -17.83
CA MET A 1 13.34 82.69 -16.38
C MET A 1 14.41 81.73 -15.86
N PRO A 2 15.32 82.11 -14.97
CA PRO A 2 16.51 81.31 -14.66
C PRO A 2 16.16 80.21 -13.67
N CYS A 3 16.53 78.95 -14.02
CA CYS A 3 16.57 77.81 -13.10
C CYS A 3 17.64 78.08 -12.04
N THR A 4 17.26 78.14 -10.81
CA THR A 4 18.13 78.33 -9.67
C THR A 4 18.99 77.12 -9.36
N TRP A 5 20.26 77.31 -9.13
CA TRP A 5 21.29 76.33 -8.78
C TRP A 5 20.95 75.41 -7.57
N SER A 6 19.95 75.79 -6.78
CA SER A 6 19.52 75.03 -5.60
C SER A 6 18.82 73.70 -5.93
N ALA A 7 18.15 73.55 -7.10
CA ALA A 7 17.46 72.31 -7.50
C ALA A 7 18.42 71.22 -8.01
N LEU A 8 19.55 71.62 -8.58
CA LEU A 8 20.59 70.69 -9.03
C LEU A 8 21.39 70.06 -7.86
N TYR A 9 21.57 70.81 -6.78
CA TYR A 9 22.29 70.30 -5.61
C TYR A 9 21.46 69.30 -4.81
N GLN A 10 20.16 69.49 -4.72
CA GLN A 10 19.27 68.52 -4.07
C GLN A 10 19.05 67.26 -4.89
N CYS A 11 19.15 67.32 -6.20
CA CYS A 11 19.07 66.11 -7.06
C CYS A 11 20.38 65.31 -7.01
N ALA A 12 21.54 65.92 -6.94
CA ALA A 12 22.83 65.30 -6.84
C ALA A 12 23.04 64.58 -5.49
N THR A 13 22.58 65.23 -4.36
CA THR A 13 22.68 64.60 -3.02
C THR A 13 21.71 63.44 -2.85
N ARG A 14 20.55 63.41 -3.48
CA ARG A 14 19.64 62.27 -3.44
C ARG A 14 20.12 61.10 -4.30
N LEU A 15 20.78 61.36 -5.41
CA LEU A 15 21.41 60.33 -6.25
C LEU A 15 22.63 59.70 -5.59
N LEU A 16 23.48 60.46 -4.90
CA LEU A 16 24.60 59.91 -4.13
C LEU A 16 24.14 59.11 -2.91
N SER A 17 23.09 59.53 -2.22
CA SER A 17 22.52 58.76 -1.09
C SER A 17 21.85 57.43 -1.55
N ALA A 18 21.21 57.41 -2.72
CA ALA A 18 20.66 56.19 -3.29
C ALA A 18 21.77 55.23 -3.78
N LEU A 19 22.87 55.73 -4.32
CA LEU A 19 24.01 54.92 -4.76
C LEU A 19 24.78 54.31 -3.58
N LEU A 20 24.91 55.03 -2.47
CA LEU A 20 25.56 54.53 -1.25
C LEU A 20 24.68 53.50 -0.50
N LEU A 21 23.37 53.61 -0.56
CA LEU A 21 22.46 52.58 -0.03
C LEU A 21 22.45 51.30 -0.88
N THR A 22 22.54 51.38 -2.21
CA THR A 22 22.60 50.20 -3.08
C THR A 22 23.95 49.48 -2.99
N VAL A 23 25.08 50.17 -2.82
CA VAL A 23 26.39 49.58 -2.60
C VAL A 23 26.49 48.96 -1.20
N GLY A 24 25.85 49.56 -0.17
CA GLY A 24 25.79 49.00 1.18
C GLY A 24 24.97 47.72 1.26
N VAL A 25 23.88 47.59 0.49
CA VAL A 25 23.07 46.37 0.42
C VAL A 25 23.74 45.26 -0.39
N CYS A 26 24.51 45.59 -1.43
CA CYS A 26 25.28 44.58 -2.19
C CYS A 26 26.52 44.06 -1.44
N LEU A 27 27.08 44.82 -0.45
CA LEU A 27 28.21 44.35 0.36
C LEU A 27 27.77 43.52 1.59
N ALA A 28 26.48 43.60 2.00
CA ALA A 28 25.92 42.77 3.05
C ALA A 28 25.44 41.35 2.54
N ALA A 29 25.41 41.16 1.23
CA ALA A 29 25.03 39.88 0.60
C ALA A 29 26.23 38.93 0.30
N HIS A 30 27.44 39.27 0.75
CA HIS A 30 28.62 38.44 0.63
C HIS A 30 29.05 37.90 1.97
N GLY A 31 28.37 36.82 2.45
CA GLY A 31 28.81 36.21 3.68
C GLY A 31 27.97 35.12 4.29
N ALA A 32 27.16 34.48 3.50
CA ALA A 32 26.78 33.10 3.82
C ALA A 32 27.42 32.22 2.76
N VAL A 33 28.69 31.90 2.94
CA VAL A 33 29.23 30.64 2.41
C VAL A 33 28.44 29.58 3.15
N THR A 34 27.36 29.11 2.52
CA THR A 34 26.79 27.83 2.89
C THR A 34 27.89 26.84 2.60
N THR A 35 28.67 26.47 3.63
CA THR A 35 29.39 25.21 3.62
C THR A 35 28.40 24.19 3.09
N PRO A 36 28.74 23.39 2.05
CA PRO A 36 27.89 22.26 1.69
C PRO A 36 27.59 21.56 3.00
N ALA A 37 26.32 21.30 3.30
CA ALA A 37 25.96 20.48 4.44
C ALA A 37 26.79 19.21 4.28
N MET A 38 27.68 18.92 5.23
CA MET A 38 28.45 17.69 5.20
C MET A 38 27.39 16.59 5.27
N ILE A 39 27.33 15.77 4.25
CA ILE A 39 26.47 14.57 4.25
C ILE A 39 27.02 13.73 5.40
N ALA A 40 26.17 13.51 6.43
CA ALA A 40 26.56 12.70 7.55
C ALA A 40 26.72 11.23 7.08
N ASP A 41 27.75 10.55 7.59
CA ASP A 41 28.00 9.14 7.33
C ASP A 41 27.40 8.26 8.44
N TYR A 42 27.11 7.02 8.11
CA TYR A 42 26.75 5.99 9.08
C TYR A 42 27.97 5.57 9.90
N VAL A 43 27.79 5.37 11.21
CA VAL A 43 28.90 5.07 12.15
C VAL A 43 28.74 3.72 12.85
N GLY A 44 27.58 3.09 12.73
CA GLY A 44 27.25 1.78 13.30
C GLY A 44 26.90 1.78 14.77
N ASN A 45 26.20 0.73 15.22
CA ASN A 45 25.67 0.57 16.58
C ASN A 45 26.75 0.69 17.66
N GLY A 46 27.95 0.17 17.42
CA GLY A 46 29.08 0.24 18.36
C GLY A 46 29.53 1.66 18.71
N ALA A 47 29.39 2.62 17.80
CA ALA A 47 29.71 4.01 18.06
C ALA A 47 28.70 4.66 19.03
N CYS A 48 27.43 4.27 18.92
CA CYS A 48 26.32 4.77 19.75
C CYS A 48 26.37 4.21 21.17
N ALA A 49 26.70 2.92 21.30
CA ALA A 49 26.72 2.19 22.58
C ALA A 49 27.61 2.83 23.66
N ASN A 50 28.69 3.50 23.27
CA ASN A 50 29.62 4.15 24.18
C ASN A 50 29.00 5.29 25.00
N CYS A 51 27.94 5.91 24.50
CA CYS A 51 27.26 7.04 25.15
C CYS A 51 25.82 6.71 25.54
N HIS A 52 25.15 5.85 24.79
CA HIS A 52 23.72 5.52 24.94
C HIS A 52 23.49 4.11 25.53
N GLY A 53 24.19 3.78 26.64
CA GLY A 53 24.21 2.43 27.23
C GLY A 53 22.83 1.84 27.55
N GLN A 54 21.87 2.64 28.05
CA GLN A 54 20.52 2.13 28.34
C GLN A 54 19.74 1.81 27.07
N ALA A 55 19.76 2.71 26.07
CA ALA A 55 19.07 2.47 24.80
C ALA A 55 19.66 1.27 24.06
N THR A 56 20.98 1.08 24.15
CA THR A 56 21.67 -0.08 23.59
C THR A 56 21.27 -1.36 24.33
N ALA A 57 21.20 -1.33 25.66
CA ALA A 57 20.78 -2.49 26.44
C ALA A 57 19.31 -2.89 26.17
N ASP A 58 18.44 -1.91 25.97
CA ASP A 58 17.05 -2.16 25.60
C ASP A 58 16.93 -2.73 24.15
N TRP A 59 17.80 -2.28 23.24
CA TRP A 59 17.79 -2.70 21.84
C TRP A 59 18.41 -4.09 21.65
N THR A 60 19.44 -4.44 22.40
CA THR A 60 20.10 -5.75 22.32
C THR A 60 19.09 -6.86 22.55
N ASP A 61 19.11 -7.90 21.72
CA ASP A 61 18.17 -9.02 21.69
C ASP A 61 16.70 -8.64 21.41
N SER A 62 16.42 -7.40 20.99
CA SER A 62 15.09 -7.02 20.49
C SER A 62 14.83 -7.58 19.09
N HIS A 63 13.56 -7.58 18.65
CA HIS A 63 13.23 -8.00 17.28
C HIS A 63 13.86 -7.10 16.17
N HIS A 64 14.30 -5.89 16.50
CA HIS A 64 15.06 -5.05 15.59
C HIS A 64 16.52 -5.50 15.46
N ASP A 65 17.19 -5.78 16.56
CA ASP A 65 18.55 -6.35 16.60
C ASP A 65 18.59 -7.72 15.91
N LEU A 66 17.60 -8.56 16.19
CA LEU A 66 17.49 -9.92 15.64
C LEU A 66 16.74 -9.98 14.29
N ALA A 67 16.48 -8.82 13.67
CA ALA A 67 15.70 -8.77 12.43
C ALA A 67 16.33 -9.59 11.30
N MET A 68 17.68 -9.62 11.24
CA MET A 68 18.46 -10.43 10.30
C MET A 68 19.84 -10.73 10.88
N GLN A 69 20.32 -11.95 10.72
CA GLN A 69 21.59 -12.43 11.28
C GLN A 69 22.33 -13.34 10.29
N GLU A 70 23.64 -13.47 10.44
CA GLU A 70 24.41 -14.52 9.78
C GLU A 70 23.98 -15.90 10.30
N ALA A 71 23.97 -16.90 9.41
CA ALA A 71 23.62 -18.27 9.78
C ALA A 71 24.76 -18.93 10.54
N THR A 72 24.68 -18.99 11.86
CA THR A 72 25.67 -19.57 12.78
C THR A 72 25.01 -20.56 13.72
N PRO A 73 25.79 -21.39 14.45
CA PRO A 73 25.22 -22.28 15.47
C PRO A 73 24.40 -21.60 16.56
N ASP A 74 24.65 -20.31 16.83
CA ASP A 74 23.94 -19.52 17.85
C ASP A 74 22.66 -18.88 17.31
N THR A 75 22.55 -18.68 15.99
CA THR A 75 21.45 -17.95 15.36
C THR A 75 20.43 -18.84 14.65
N ILE A 76 20.80 -20.08 14.32
CA ILE A 76 19.90 -21.07 13.71
C ILE A 76 19.00 -21.68 14.77
N LEU A 77 17.68 -21.51 14.64
CA LEU A 77 16.68 -22.03 15.56
C LEU A 77 16.06 -23.37 15.08
N GLY A 78 16.04 -23.60 13.77
CA GLY A 78 15.45 -24.79 13.16
C GLY A 78 16.27 -26.07 13.34
N ASP A 79 15.61 -27.22 13.22
CA ASP A 79 16.29 -28.52 13.29
C ASP A 79 16.99 -28.85 11.97
N PHE A 80 18.34 -28.74 11.95
CA PHE A 80 19.21 -29.10 10.84
C PHE A 80 19.91 -30.45 11.01
N ASN A 81 19.42 -31.34 11.88
CA ASN A 81 20.00 -32.67 12.08
C ASN A 81 19.45 -33.70 11.06
N ASN A 82 19.53 -33.39 9.77
CA ASN A 82 18.93 -34.14 8.67
C ASN A 82 17.39 -34.27 8.78
N ALA A 83 16.75 -33.25 9.35
CA ALA A 83 15.28 -33.17 9.39
C ALA A 83 14.72 -33.09 7.96
N GLN A 84 13.55 -33.66 7.76
CA GLN A 84 12.85 -33.67 6.47
C GLN A 84 11.46 -33.04 6.60
N PHE A 85 11.10 -32.28 5.61
CA PHE A 85 9.76 -31.71 5.44
C PHE A 85 9.19 -32.10 4.09
N HIS A 86 7.96 -32.60 4.06
CA HIS A 86 7.29 -33.07 2.86
C HIS A 86 6.16 -32.10 2.49
N TYR A 87 6.19 -31.60 1.25
CA TYR A 87 5.20 -30.66 0.76
C TYR A 87 4.86 -30.98 -0.71
N HIS A 88 3.61 -31.34 -1.01
CA HIS A 88 3.09 -31.63 -2.35
C HIS A 88 4.04 -32.43 -3.28
N GLY A 89 4.67 -33.47 -2.73
CA GLY A 89 5.58 -34.36 -3.48
C GLY A 89 7.05 -33.94 -3.50
N VAL A 90 7.38 -32.77 -2.97
CA VAL A 90 8.76 -32.32 -2.74
C VAL A 90 9.19 -32.69 -1.31
N THR A 91 10.40 -33.26 -1.18
CA THR A 91 11.01 -33.52 0.11
C THR A 91 12.18 -32.57 0.29
N THR A 92 12.05 -31.64 1.23
CA THR A 92 13.12 -30.73 1.64
C THR A 92 13.89 -31.33 2.80
N THR A 93 15.23 -31.31 2.74
CA THR A 93 16.11 -31.82 3.80
C THR A 93 16.96 -30.70 4.36
N PHE A 94 17.00 -30.56 5.68
CA PHE A 94 17.78 -29.59 6.42
C PHE A 94 18.97 -30.27 7.07
N SER A 95 20.18 -29.90 6.68
CA SER A 95 21.41 -30.57 7.13
C SER A 95 22.52 -29.58 7.49
N ARG A 96 23.49 -30.03 8.31
CA ARG A 96 24.68 -29.25 8.64
C ARG A 96 25.97 -30.02 8.40
N ARG A 97 27.04 -29.30 8.12
CA ARG A 97 28.39 -29.84 7.97
C ARG A 97 29.35 -28.95 8.76
N GLY A 98 29.72 -29.37 9.98
CA GLY A 98 30.38 -28.48 10.91
C GLY A 98 29.46 -27.34 11.32
N ASP A 99 29.90 -26.12 11.13
CA ASP A 99 29.16 -24.88 11.44
C ASP A 99 28.36 -24.34 10.23
N ASP A 100 28.45 -24.99 9.05
CA ASP A 100 27.74 -24.60 7.85
C ASP A 100 26.39 -25.34 7.74
N TYR A 101 25.35 -24.62 7.31
CA TYR A 101 23.97 -25.09 7.17
C TYR A 101 23.55 -25.18 5.70
N PHE A 102 22.84 -26.23 5.34
CA PHE A 102 22.42 -26.53 3.98
C PHE A 102 20.97 -26.96 3.93
N ILE A 103 20.28 -26.53 2.87
CA ILE A 103 18.92 -26.93 2.56
C ILE A 103 18.93 -27.58 1.16
N THR A 104 18.46 -28.84 1.09
CA THR A 104 18.24 -29.52 -0.18
C THR A 104 16.75 -29.48 -0.49
N THR A 105 16.37 -28.75 -1.55
CA THR A 105 14.97 -28.55 -1.95
C THR A 105 14.89 -28.39 -3.48
N ASP A 106 13.69 -28.25 -4.03
CA ASP A 106 13.50 -28.02 -5.45
C ASP A 106 13.98 -26.60 -5.87
N ASN A 107 14.62 -26.56 -7.04
CA ASN A 107 15.01 -25.31 -7.69
C ASN A 107 13.89 -24.80 -8.63
N ALA A 108 14.16 -23.74 -9.39
CA ALA A 108 13.19 -23.13 -10.32
C ALA A 108 12.69 -24.09 -11.44
N THR A 109 13.37 -25.24 -11.66
CA THR A 109 12.95 -26.26 -12.61
C THR A 109 12.27 -27.48 -11.98
N GLY A 110 12.14 -27.48 -10.64
CA GLY A 110 11.60 -28.60 -9.87
C GLY A 110 12.61 -29.70 -9.56
N ALA A 111 13.90 -29.55 -9.95
CA ALA A 111 14.95 -30.48 -9.61
C ALA A 111 15.48 -30.21 -8.20
N LEU A 112 15.75 -31.28 -7.42
CA LEU A 112 16.36 -31.13 -6.10
C LEU A 112 17.80 -30.64 -6.21
N GLU A 113 18.12 -29.60 -5.44
CA GLU A 113 19.44 -28.97 -5.39
C GLU A 113 19.78 -28.59 -3.94
N THR A 114 21.06 -28.57 -3.59
CA THR A 114 21.51 -28.23 -2.24
C THR A 114 22.06 -26.80 -2.22
N PHE A 115 21.48 -25.96 -1.39
CA PHE A 115 21.83 -24.55 -1.20
C PHE A 115 22.45 -24.31 0.18
N PRO A 116 23.51 -23.50 0.29
CA PRO A 116 23.99 -23.05 1.60
C PRO A 116 23.01 -22.03 2.18
N VAL A 117 22.81 -22.05 3.48
CA VAL A 117 22.09 -20.99 4.21
C VAL A 117 23.09 -19.87 4.52
N LYS A 118 22.81 -18.67 4.02
CA LYS A 118 23.72 -17.53 4.25
C LYS A 118 23.28 -16.68 5.44
N TYR A 119 21.99 -16.40 5.55
CA TYR A 119 21.41 -15.59 6.62
C TYR A 119 20.13 -16.23 7.14
N VAL A 120 19.74 -15.80 8.34
CA VAL A 120 18.43 -16.05 8.92
C VAL A 120 17.75 -14.71 9.23
N PHE A 121 16.43 -14.68 9.24
CA PHE A 121 15.67 -13.49 9.62
C PHE A 121 14.40 -13.87 10.37
N GLY A 122 14.05 -13.02 11.35
CA GLY A 122 13.02 -13.32 12.32
C GLY A 122 13.46 -14.35 13.37
N VAL A 123 12.86 -14.26 14.57
CA VAL A 123 13.15 -15.13 15.69
C VAL A 123 11.89 -15.64 16.39
N GLU A 124 10.82 -14.86 16.42
CA GLU A 124 9.52 -15.21 17.00
C GLU A 124 8.41 -14.49 16.22
N PRO A 125 7.32 -15.19 15.85
CA PRO A 125 7.01 -16.62 16.10
C PRO A 125 7.59 -17.59 15.06
N LEU A 126 8.36 -17.09 14.09
CA LEU A 126 8.97 -17.89 13.04
C LEU A 126 10.37 -17.40 12.68
N GLN A 127 11.19 -18.33 12.14
CA GLN A 127 12.46 -17.99 11.49
C GLN A 127 12.46 -18.49 10.06
N GLN A 128 12.90 -17.63 9.12
CA GLN A 128 13.12 -17.95 7.71
C GLN A 128 14.61 -17.94 7.37
N TYR A 129 14.94 -18.54 6.21
CA TYR A 129 16.30 -18.79 5.76
C TYR A 129 16.55 -18.16 4.41
N LEU A 130 17.69 -17.47 4.24
CA LEU A 130 18.08 -16.83 2.99
C LEU A 130 19.13 -17.66 2.28
N LEU A 131 18.82 -18.02 1.03
CA LEU A 131 19.64 -18.83 0.15
C LEU A 131 20.21 -17.97 -0.98
N PRO A 132 21.53 -17.98 -1.22
CA PRO A 132 22.13 -17.21 -2.30
C PRO A 132 21.83 -17.89 -3.65
N LEU A 133 21.41 -17.08 -4.63
CA LEU A 133 21.25 -17.48 -6.02
C LEU A 133 22.15 -16.64 -6.95
N PRO A 134 22.36 -17.07 -8.20
CA PRO A 134 23.15 -16.31 -9.17
C PRO A 134 22.65 -14.88 -9.37
N GLY A 135 23.57 -13.97 -9.73
CA GLY A 135 23.23 -12.56 -9.99
C GLY A 135 23.05 -11.71 -8.75
N GLY A 136 23.66 -12.09 -7.63
CA GLY A 136 23.59 -11.32 -6.36
C GLY A 136 22.25 -11.45 -5.65
N ARG A 137 21.40 -12.39 -6.05
CA ARG A 137 20.09 -12.63 -5.44
C ARG A 137 20.22 -13.36 -4.12
N LEU A 138 19.45 -12.92 -3.14
CA LEU A 138 19.16 -13.67 -1.93
C LEU A 138 17.67 -14.00 -1.93
N GLN A 139 17.34 -15.28 -1.76
CA GLN A 139 15.94 -15.76 -1.77
C GLN A 139 15.54 -16.26 -0.40
N ALA A 140 14.41 -15.78 0.09
CA ALA A 140 13.79 -16.31 1.27
C ALA A 140 13.11 -17.66 0.94
N LEU A 141 13.38 -18.68 1.74
CA LEU A 141 12.69 -19.96 1.60
C LEU A 141 11.23 -19.82 2.06
N ALA A 142 10.30 -20.40 1.32
CA ALA A 142 8.89 -20.45 1.71
C ALA A 142 8.60 -21.46 2.83
N ILE A 143 9.59 -22.28 3.23
CA ILE A 143 9.51 -23.16 4.39
C ILE A 143 10.20 -22.46 5.55
N ALA A 144 9.48 -22.28 6.66
CA ALA A 144 9.92 -21.60 7.86
C ALA A 144 9.97 -22.53 9.06
N TRP A 145 10.71 -22.17 10.08
CA TRP A 145 10.70 -22.82 11.38
C TRP A 145 9.74 -22.09 12.31
N ASP A 146 8.72 -22.77 12.82
CA ASP A 146 7.81 -22.27 13.84
C ASP A 146 8.51 -22.31 15.20
N THR A 147 8.90 -21.16 15.74
CA THR A 147 9.66 -21.04 16.98
C THR A 147 8.80 -21.10 18.23
N ARG A 148 7.47 -21.07 18.09
CA ARG A 148 6.55 -21.15 19.23
C ARG A 148 6.78 -22.42 20.03
N PRO A 149 6.40 -22.46 21.32
CA PRO A 149 6.50 -23.67 22.13
C PRO A 149 5.70 -24.84 21.54
N VAL A 150 6.13 -26.07 21.78
CA VAL A 150 5.43 -27.30 21.33
C VAL A 150 3.95 -27.30 21.76
N GLN A 151 3.65 -26.81 22.97
CA GLN A 151 2.28 -26.72 23.50
C GLN A 151 1.37 -25.78 22.70
N ALA A 152 1.98 -24.82 21.97
CA ALA A 152 1.28 -23.91 21.04
C ALA A 152 1.31 -24.43 19.58
N GLY A 153 1.76 -25.67 19.35
CA GLY A 153 1.86 -26.27 18.01
C GLY A 153 3.13 -25.90 17.25
N GLY A 154 4.10 -25.26 17.90
CA GLY A 154 5.38 -24.87 17.33
C GLY A 154 6.46 -25.95 17.38
N GLN A 155 7.74 -25.54 17.21
CA GLN A 155 8.93 -26.38 17.12
C GLN A 155 8.83 -27.37 15.94
N ARG A 156 8.42 -26.84 14.77
CA ARG A 156 8.24 -27.62 13.55
C ARG A 156 8.62 -26.83 12.29
N TRP A 157 8.99 -27.53 11.25
CA TRP A 157 9.02 -26.99 9.90
C TRP A 157 7.60 -26.90 9.35
N TYR A 158 7.29 -25.84 8.61
CA TYR A 158 6.00 -25.66 7.92
C TYR A 158 6.19 -24.81 6.67
N HIS A 159 5.29 -24.92 5.72
CA HIS A 159 5.26 -24.08 4.52
C HIS A 159 4.32 -22.90 4.73
N LEU A 160 4.69 -21.70 4.25
CA LEU A 160 3.86 -20.49 4.40
C LEU A 160 2.49 -20.62 3.72
N TYR A 161 2.38 -21.49 2.73
CA TYR A 161 1.15 -21.83 2.00
C TYR A 161 0.85 -23.33 2.17
N GLU A 162 0.49 -23.75 3.38
CA GLU A 162 0.35 -25.20 3.70
C GLU A 162 -0.72 -25.89 2.85
N GLU A 163 -1.80 -25.21 2.51
CA GLU A 163 -2.97 -25.78 1.83
C GLU A 163 -2.90 -25.67 0.29
N GLU A 164 -2.04 -24.82 -0.26
CA GLU A 164 -1.94 -24.52 -1.68
C GLU A 164 -0.69 -25.19 -2.29
N PRO A 165 -0.79 -25.80 -3.49
CA PRO A 165 0.36 -26.46 -4.13
C PRO A 165 1.26 -25.42 -4.83
N VAL A 166 2.05 -24.66 -4.08
CA VAL A 166 3.03 -23.72 -4.61
C VAL A 166 4.29 -24.46 -5.03
N LEU A 167 4.37 -24.88 -6.29
CA LEU A 167 5.46 -25.67 -6.86
C LEU A 167 6.34 -24.85 -7.80
N ALA A 168 7.45 -25.44 -8.29
CA ALA A 168 8.34 -24.81 -9.25
C ALA A 168 7.59 -24.25 -10.47
N GLY A 169 7.82 -22.97 -10.80
CA GLY A 169 7.10 -22.22 -11.83
C GLY A 169 5.91 -21.42 -11.33
N ASP A 170 5.44 -21.64 -10.09
CA ASP A 170 4.49 -20.76 -9.45
C ASP A 170 5.13 -19.42 -9.08
N PRO A 171 4.45 -18.27 -9.27
CA PRO A 171 4.97 -16.96 -8.85
C PRO A 171 5.31 -16.85 -7.37
N LEU A 172 4.64 -17.62 -6.50
CA LEU A 172 4.86 -17.69 -5.06
C LEU A 172 5.87 -18.77 -4.65
N HIS A 173 6.45 -19.50 -5.63
CA HIS A 173 7.55 -20.40 -5.33
C HIS A 173 8.77 -19.64 -4.79
N TRP A 174 9.51 -20.21 -3.85
CA TRP A 174 10.61 -19.52 -3.18
C TRP A 174 11.69 -18.97 -4.10
N THR A 175 11.84 -19.51 -5.32
CA THR A 175 12.75 -18.97 -6.36
C THR A 175 12.15 -17.80 -7.14
N GLY A 176 10.88 -17.47 -6.93
CA GLY A 176 10.15 -16.39 -7.59
C GLY A 176 10.49 -15.00 -7.07
N GLY A 177 10.06 -13.97 -7.79
CA GLY A 177 10.38 -12.56 -7.49
C GLY A 177 9.80 -12.08 -6.15
N TYR A 178 8.70 -12.64 -5.66
CA TYR A 178 8.08 -12.24 -4.39
C TYR A 178 8.92 -12.64 -3.17
N PHE A 179 9.72 -13.70 -3.27
CA PHE A 179 10.63 -14.16 -2.22
C PHE A 179 12.06 -13.62 -2.38
N ASN A 180 12.28 -12.69 -3.32
CA ASN A 180 13.57 -12.03 -3.46
C ASN A 180 13.79 -11.04 -2.30
N TRP A 181 14.76 -11.35 -1.45
CA TRP A 181 15.09 -10.53 -0.29
C TRP A 181 15.55 -9.12 -0.68
N ASN A 182 16.35 -8.98 -1.74
CA ASN A 182 16.91 -7.71 -2.19
C ASN A 182 15.84 -6.65 -2.47
N THR A 183 14.62 -7.10 -2.85
CA THR A 183 13.49 -6.22 -3.20
C THR A 183 12.42 -6.17 -2.13
N SER A 184 12.08 -7.33 -1.54
CA SER A 184 10.86 -7.45 -0.73
C SER A 184 11.12 -7.38 0.79
N CYS A 185 12.34 -7.70 1.26
CA CYS A 185 12.63 -7.88 2.68
C CYS A 185 13.70 -6.92 3.20
N ALA A 186 14.76 -6.66 2.40
CA ALA A 186 15.98 -6.00 2.84
C ALA A 186 15.74 -4.64 3.52
N GLU A 187 14.87 -3.80 2.97
CA GLU A 187 14.63 -2.45 3.45
C GLU A 187 14.05 -2.42 4.88
N CYS A 188 13.30 -3.46 5.27
CA CYS A 188 12.70 -3.58 6.60
C CYS A 188 13.58 -4.35 7.58
N HIS A 189 14.51 -5.17 7.10
CA HIS A 189 15.31 -6.07 7.92
C HIS A 189 16.78 -5.67 8.06
N SER A 190 17.21 -4.58 7.40
CA SER A 190 18.59 -4.08 7.45
C SER A 190 18.66 -2.56 7.47
N THR A 191 19.80 -1.98 7.82
CA THR A 191 20.01 -0.54 7.92
C THR A 191 20.54 0.03 6.61
N ASP A 192 19.94 1.11 6.10
CA ASP A 192 20.32 1.87 4.90
C ASP A 192 20.55 1.01 3.65
N VAL A 193 19.54 0.25 3.28
CA VAL A 193 19.63 -0.65 2.12
C VAL A 193 19.62 0.14 0.82
N LYS A 194 20.59 -0.13 -0.05
CA LYS A 194 20.67 0.31 -1.43
C LYS A 194 20.55 -0.91 -2.34
N LYS A 195 19.42 -1.07 -3.00
CA LYS A 195 19.13 -2.25 -3.83
C LYS A 195 20.11 -2.45 -4.98
N ARG A 196 20.50 -1.39 -5.69
CA ARG A 196 21.45 -1.37 -6.82
C ARG A 196 21.18 -2.46 -7.86
N TYR A 197 19.90 -2.59 -8.24
CA TYR A 197 19.54 -3.50 -9.32
C TYR A 197 19.97 -2.94 -10.69
N ASN A 198 20.63 -3.77 -11.50
CA ASN A 198 20.98 -3.46 -12.88
C ASN A 198 20.07 -4.22 -13.83
N ALA A 199 19.19 -3.51 -14.53
CA ALA A 199 18.19 -4.10 -15.42
C ALA A 199 18.80 -4.69 -16.72
N GLU A 200 19.98 -4.21 -17.17
CA GLU A 200 20.62 -4.71 -18.39
C GLU A 200 21.25 -6.09 -18.17
N THR A 201 21.88 -6.28 -16.99
CA THR A 201 22.55 -7.55 -16.63
C THR A 201 21.68 -8.47 -15.81
N ASP A 202 20.50 -8.00 -15.34
CA ASP A 202 19.59 -8.69 -14.43
C ASP A 202 20.30 -9.13 -13.13
N GLN A 203 21.09 -8.22 -12.53
CA GLN A 203 21.91 -8.49 -11.34
C GLN A 203 21.65 -7.48 -10.24
N PHE A 204 21.89 -7.92 -9.00
CA PHE A 204 21.86 -7.10 -7.80
C PHE A 204 23.28 -6.91 -7.25
N ASP A 205 23.58 -5.69 -6.83
CA ASP A 205 24.75 -5.30 -6.03
C ASP A 205 24.26 -4.63 -4.74
N THR A 206 23.35 -5.31 -4.04
CA THR A 206 22.69 -4.74 -2.85
C THR A 206 23.69 -4.49 -1.74
N HIS A 207 23.66 -3.27 -1.23
CA HIS A 207 24.48 -2.81 -0.12
C HIS A 207 23.58 -2.45 1.06
N TYR A 208 24.07 -2.62 2.27
CA TYR A 208 23.48 -2.16 3.53
C TYR A 208 24.59 -1.77 4.51
N GLU A 209 24.33 -0.80 5.38
CA GLU A 209 25.30 -0.37 6.38
C GLU A 209 25.40 -1.34 7.55
N GLN A 210 24.27 -1.94 7.96
CA GLN A 210 24.19 -3.01 8.96
C GLN A 210 23.20 -4.07 8.54
N ILE A 211 23.49 -5.32 8.93
CA ILE A 211 22.65 -6.48 8.60
C ILE A 211 21.28 -6.44 9.28
N ASP A 212 21.21 -5.82 10.46
CA ASP A 212 20.05 -5.68 11.33
C ASP A 212 19.39 -4.28 11.19
N VAL A 213 18.33 -4.07 11.95
CA VAL A 213 17.69 -2.76 12.10
C VAL A 213 18.36 -2.04 13.28
N GLY A 214 19.51 -1.43 12.99
CA GLY A 214 20.31 -0.73 13.98
C GLY A 214 19.79 0.65 14.36
N CYS A 215 20.55 1.33 15.23
CA CYS A 215 20.21 2.68 15.72
C CYS A 215 19.92 3.66 14.57
N GLU A 216 20.79 3.66 13.57
CA GLU A 216 20.76 4.58 12.44
C GLU A 216 19.67 4.27 11.40
N ALA A 217 19.04 3.09 11.46
CA ALA A 217 17.85 2.79 10.66
C ALA A 217 16.69 3.71 11.00
N CYS A 218 16.60 4.15 12.26
CA CYS A 218 15.56 5.05 12.76
C CYS A 218 16.05 6.49 12.90
N HIS A 219 17.29 6.68 13.43
CA HIS A 219 17.84 8.00 13.75
C HIS A 219 18.52 8.70 12.58
N GLY A 220 18.84 7.96 11.51
CA GLY A 220 19.67 8.44 10.39
C GLY A 220 21.17 8.45 10.74
N PRO A 221 22.04 8.88 9.76
CA PRO A 221 23.49 8.81 9.88
C PRO A 221 24.02 9.66 11.03
N GLY A 222 24.88 9.07 11.89
CA GLY A 222 25.27 9.59 13.19
C GLY A 222 26.59 10.35 13.23
N SER A 223 27.37 10.43 12.15
CA SER A 223 28.73 11.00 12.20
C SER A 223 28.75 12.45 12.67
N THR A 224 27.83 13.30 12.24
CA THR A 224 27.71 14.70 12.66
C THR A 224 27.35 14.79 14.14
N HIS A 225 26.41 13.95 14.60
CA HIS A 225 26.04 13.89 16.03
C HIS A 225 27.25 13.48 16.88
N GLN A 226 27.97 12.45 16.51
CA GLN A 226 29.17 11.98 17.21
C GLN A 226 30.23 13.09 17.29
N GLN A 227 30.47 13.82 16.18
CA GLN A 227 31.43 14.90 16.16
C GLN A 227 31.04 16.04 17.11
N LEU A 228 29.78 16.47 17.11
CA LEU A 228 29.26 17.52 18.00
C LEU A 228 29.37 17.08 19.49
N ALA A 229 29.06 15.81 19.78
CA ALA A 229 29.21 15.23 21.09
C ALA A 229 30.64 15.27 21.60
N GLN A 230 31.62 14.87 20.79
CA GLN A 230 33.05 14.89 21.09
C GLN A 230 33.58 16.31 21.31
N GLN A 231 33.01 17.30 20.61
CA GLN A 231 33.35 18.72 20.78
C GLN A 231 32.65 19.37 21.97
N GLY A 232 31.67 18.71 22.61
CA GLY A 232 30.87 19.28 23.69
C GLY A 232 29.94 20.41 23.24
N THR A 233 29.52 20.42 21.98
CA THR A 233 28.71 21.46 21.35
C THR A 233 27.27 21.04 21.05
N LEU A 234 26.86 19.83 21.47
CA LEU A 234 25.46 19.38 21.34
C LEU A 234 24.49 20.29 22.09
N SER A 235 23.38 20.61 21.48
CA SER A 235 22.24 21.30 22.10
C SER A 235 20.92 20.68 21.64
N ALA A 236 19.81 21.07 22.26
CA ALA A 236 18.48 20.62 21.88
C ALA A 236 18.11 21.05 20.43
N GLU A 237 18.63 22.20 19.98
CA GLU A 237 18.41 22.75 18.65
C GLU A 237 19.43 22.23 17.63
N GLN A 238 20.56 21.70 18.07
CA GLN A 238 21.66 21.23 17.23
C GLN A 238 22.11 19.83 17.66
N THR A 239 21.31 18.85 17.33
CA THR A 239 21.57 17.44 17.65
C THR A 239 22.55 16.76 16.70
N GLY A 240 22.74 17.30 15.50
CA GLY A 240 23.52 16.66 14.43
C GLY A 240 22.77 15.59 13.64
N PHE A 241 21.51 15.33 13.99
CA PHE A 241 20.59 14.51 13.19
C PHE A 241 19.66 15.39 12.37
N GLU A 242 19.22 14.91 11.21
CA GLU A 242 18.27 15.64 10.33
C GLU A 242 16.85 15.66 10.90
N MET A 243 16.57 14.80 11.89
CA MET A 243 15.23 14.66 12.46
C MET A 243 15.26 14.43 13.96
N SER A 244 14.10 14.64 14.60
CA SER A 244 13.84 14.27 15.99
C SER A 244 12.67 13.29 16.08
N LEU A 245 12.87 12.19 16.84
CA LEU A 245 11.83 11.19 17.12
C LEU A 245 11.07 11.46 18.43
N SER A 246 11.35 12.58 19.11
CA SER A 246 10.77 12.96 20.41
C SER A 246 9.34 13.51 20.27
N ALA A 247 8.40 12.69 19.82
CA ALA A 247 7.01 13.10 19.57
C ALA A 247 5.99 12.58 20.59
N ARG A 248 6.45 11.99 21.72
CA ARG A 248 5.56 11.33 22.70
C ARG A 248 4.56 12.27 23.35
N GLY A 249 4.92 13.54 23.57
CA GLY A 249 4.08 14.59 24.13
C GLY A 249 3.71 14.38 25.61
N VAL A 250 3.02 15.36 26.15
CA VAL A 250 2.49 15.34 27.53
C VAL A 250 0.98 15.18 27.47
N TRP A 251 0.47 14.27 28.30
CA TRP A 251 -0.96 13.94 28.36
C TRP A 251 -1.52 14.33 29.72
N GLN A 252 -2.71 14.94 29.74
CA GLN A 252 -3.38 15.39 30.94
C GLN A 252 -4.84 14.92 30.96
N TRP A 253 -5.36 14.74 32.18
CA TRP A 253 -6.74 14.39 32.43
C TRP A 253 -7.55 15.66 32.65
N PRO A 254 -8.41 16.11 31.71
CA PRO A 254 -9.35 17.19 31.98
C PRO A 254 -10.26 16.83 33.15
N GLU A 255 -10.69 17.81 33.93
CA GLU A 255 -11.60 17.60 35.06
C GLU A 255 -12.85 16.83 34.63
N GLY A 256 -13.16 15.74 35.33
CA GLY A 256 -14.30 14.86 35.03
C GLY A 256 -14.19 14.03 33.74
N ALA A 257 -13.05 14.09 33.01
CA ALA A 257 -12.87 13.30 31.82
C ALA A 257 -12.38 11.86 32.15
N HIS A 258 -12.83 10.90 31.36
CA HIS A 258 -12.40 9.51 31.45
C HIS A 258 -11.31 9.16 30.40
N ILE A 259 -10.94 10.12 29.53
CA ILE A 259 -9.92 9.96 28.52
C ILE A 259 -8.94 11.14 28.60
N ALA A 260 -7.66 10.85 28.70
CA ALA A 260 -6.60 11.86 28.68
C ALA A 260 -6.54 12.58 27.33
N ARG A 261 -6.07 13.82 27.35
CA ARG A 261 -5.84 14.62 26.14
C ARG A 261 -4.40 15.10 26.09
N ARG A 262 -3.86 15.17 24.89
CA ARG A 262 -2.55 15.78 24.64
C ARG A 262 -2.62 17.28 24.93
N THR A 263 -1.62 17.82 25.63
CA THR A 263 -1.58 19.24 26.01
C THR A 263 -1.26 20.14 24.83
N GLU A 264 -0.41 19.67 23.95
CA GLU A 264 0.02 20.38 22.73
C GLU A 264 -0.30 19.52 21.52
N ALA A 265 -0.70 20.13 20.43
CA ALA A 265 -0.94 19.41 19.18
C ALA A 265 0.34 18.72 18.70
N LEU A 266 0.20 17.59 18.02
CA LEU A 266 1.34 16.96 17.35
C LEU A 266 1.79 17.90 16.21
N ASP A 267 3.03 18.34 16.26
CA ASP A 267 3.60 19.32 15.33
C ASP A 267 4.12 18.71 14.03
N ASN A 268 4.46 17.40 14.05
CA ASN A 268 4.97 16.69 12.89
C ASN A 268 4.66 15.19 12.97
N THR A 269 4.83 14.48 11.85
CA THR A 269 4.60 13.05 11.69
C THR A 269 5.90 12.23 11.63
N VAL A 270 7.07 12.85 11.85
CA VAL A 270 8.38 12.23 11.59
C VAL A 270 8.53 10.87 12.27
N GLN A 271 8.15 10.72 13.53
CA GLN A 271 8.23 9.43 14.23
C GLN A 271 7.35 8.38 13.58
N ILE A 272 6.11 8.75 13.22
CA ILE A 272 5.14 7.82 12.62
C ILE A 272 5.60 7.42 11.23
N ASP A 273 6.09 8.38 10.42
CA ASP A 273 6.59 8.14 9.07
C ASP A 273 7.85 7.26 9.07
N THR A 274 8.75 7.44 10.07
CA THR A 274 9.91 6.58 10.24
C THR A 274 9.51 5.12 10.51
N CYS A 275 8.56 4.89 11.43
CA CYS A 275 8.03 3.54 11.69
C CYS A 275 7.30 2.97 10.46
N ALA A 276 6.55 3.80 9.76
CA ALA A 276 5.76 3.41 8.60
C ALA A 276 6.60 2.86 7.45
N ARG A 277 7.87 3.27 7.31
CA ARG A 277 8.78 2.74 6.29
C ARG A 277 8.78 1.21 6.26
N CYS A 278 8.78 0.57 7.43
CA CYS A 278 8.76 -0.89 7.58
C CYS A 278 7.39 -1.44 7.99
N HIS A 279 6.61 -0.69 8.76
CA HIS A 279 5.33 -1.14 9.33
C HIS A 279 4.09 -0.71 8.52
N ALA A 280 4.24 -0.41 7.20
CA ALA A 280 3.14 -0.10 6.29
C ALA A 280 3.10 -1.03 5.07
N ARG A 281 1.91 -1.32 4.56
CA ARG A 281 1.77 -1.88 3.22
C ARG A 281 1.99 -0.78 2.19
N ARG A 282 3.13 -0.84 1.51
CA ARG A 282 3.59 0.21 0.62
C ARG A 282 4.46 -0.35 -0.49
N SER A 283 4.69 0.40 -1.55
CA SER A 283 5.72 0.15 -2.56
C SER A 283 6.79 1.24 -2.50
N THR A 284 8.05 0.84 -2.66
CA THR A 284 9.19 1.76 -2.64
C THR A 284 9.25 2.56 -3.95
N LEU A 285 9.46 3.86 -3.86
CA LEU A 285 9.67 4.76 -4.99
C LEU A 285 11.14 5.15 -5.13
N GLY A 286 11.85 5.29 -4.02
CA GLY A 286 13.24 5.69 -4.02
C GLY A 286 13.91 5.45 -2.66
N ASP A 287 15.18 5.82 -2.59
CA ASP A 287 15.97 5.68 -1.37
C ASP A 287 15.35 6.47 -0.21
N TYR A 288 15.38 5.88 0.97
CA TYR A 288 14.92 6.55 2.18
C TYR A 288 15.82 7.72 2.54
N HIS A 289 15.16 8.81 2.92
CA HIS A 289 15.82 10.01 3.46
C HIS A 289 15.24 10.31 4.85
N PRO A 290 16.05 10.28 5.91
CA PRO A 290 15.60 10.53 7.28
C PRO A 290 14.84 11.86 7.42
N GLY A 291 13.73 11.84 8.16
CA GLY A 291 12.91 13.04 8.40
C GLY A 291 11.98 13.49 7.27
N ARG A 292 12.05 12.87 6.10
CA ARG A 292 11.12 13.15 4.99
C ARG A 292 9.79 12.42 5.20
N PRO A 293 8.67 12.95 4.68
CA PRO A 293 7.38 12.26 4.72
C PRO A 293 7.45 10.88 4.05
N LEU A 294 6.69 9.90 4.55
CA LEU A 294 6.64 8.55 3.98
C LEU A 294 6.40 8.57 2.46
N LEU A 295 5.48 9.39 1.99
CA LEU A 295 5.11 9.46 0.56
C LEU A 295 6.19 10.12 -0.33
N ASP A 296 7.28 10.64 0.26
CA ASP A 296 8.44 11.11 -0.52
C ASP A 296 9.37 9.97 -0.97
N THR A 297 9.17 8.78 -0.41
CA THR A 297 9.97 7.59 -0.74
C THR A 297 9.13 6.35 -1.01
N HIS A 298 7.83 6.39 -0.66
CA HIS A 298 6.94 5.25 -0.78
C HIS A 298 5.54 5.64 -1.26
N ARG A 299 4.84 4.71 -1.88
CA ARG A 299 3.41 4.78 -2.18
C ARG A 299 2.64 3.92 -1.20
N LEU A 300 1.74 4.50 -0.42
CA LEU A 300 0.93 3.80 0.58
C LEU A 300 -0.28 3.11 -0.08
N ALA A 301 -0.60 1.88 0.36
CA ALA A 301 -1.82 1.19 -0.03
C ALA A 301 -3.05 1.85 0.62
N LEU A 302 -4.12 2.00 -0.18
CA LEU A 302 -5.41 2.52 0.27
C LEU A 302 -6.29 1.40 0.86
N ILE A 303 -7.43 1.77 1.47
CA ILE A 303 -8.45 0.83 1.91
C ILE A 303 -9.17 0.31 0.65
N ASP A 304 -8.75 -0.83 0.18
CA ASP A 304 -9.25 -1.48 -1.03
C ASP A 304 -9.15 -3.01 -0.90
N THR A 305 -10.01 -3.72 -1.59
CA THR A 305 -9.99 -5.19 -1.70
C THR A 305 -8.82 -5.60 -2.62
N PRO A 306 -8.01 -6.62 -2.28
CA PRO A 306 -8.18 -7.56 -1.17
C PRO A 306 -7.50 -7.17 0.16
N LEU A 307 -6.80 -6.04 0.24
CA LEU A 307 -5.92 -5.67 1.35
C LEU A 307 -6.68 -5.39 2.65
N TYR A 308 -7.82 -4.74 2.53
CA TYR A 308 -8.66 -4.35 3.67
C TYR A 308 -10.09 -4.83 3.48
N TRP A 309 -10.79 -5.05 4.58
CA TRP A 309 -12.23 -5.15 4.57
C TRP A 309 -12.87 -3.77 4.31
N PRO A 310 -14.11 -3.71 3.79
CA PRO A 310 -14.76 -2.43 3.49
C PRO A 310 -14.86 -1.47 4.68
N ASP A 311 -14.84 -1.98 5.90
CA ASP A 311 -14.85 -1.17 7.12
C ASP A 311 -13.44 -0.71 7.55
N GLY A 312 -12.39 -1.04 6.79
CA GLY A 312 -11.00 -0.68 7.02
C GLY A 312 -10.24 -1.62 7.97
N GLN A 313 -10.84 -2.75 8.42
CA GLN A 313 -10.11 -3.78 9.12
C GLN A 313 -9.08 -4.43 8.20
N ILE A 314 -7.97 -4.87 8.77
CA ILE A 314 -6.94 -5.61 8.04
C ILE A 314 -7.52 -6.92 7.51
N ARG A 315 -7.23 -7.24 6.24
CA ARG A 315 -7.68 -8.50 5.59
C ARG A 315 -6.49 -9.29 5.08
N ASP A 316 -5.57 -8.66 4.40
CA ASP A 316 -4.30 -9.23 3.96
C ASP A 316 -3.15 -8.64 4.80
N GLU A 317 -1.91 -9.02 4.53
CA GLU A 317 -0.73 -8.53 5.25
C GLU A 317 -0.47 -7.05 4.93
N VAL A 318 -1.11 -6.15 5.67
CA VAL A 318 -1.01 -4.70 5.52
C VAL A 318 -0.22 -4.03 6.63
N TYR A 319 0.32 -4.82 7.55
CA TYR A 319 1.02 -4.35 8.75
C TYR A 319 0.13 -3.45 9.63
N VAL A 320 0.71 -2.52 10.38
CA VAL A 320 -0.03 -1.79 11.42
C VAL A 320 -0.27 -0.31 11.09
N TYR A 321 0.53 0.29 10.23
CA TYR A 321 0.45 1.74 9.97
C TYR A 321 -0.89 2.16 9.38
N GLY A 322 -1.35 1.49 8.32
CA GLY A 322 -2.61 1.84 7.65
C GLY A 322 -3.83 1.71 8.57
N SER A 323 -3.86 0.72 9.47
CA SER A 323 -4.92 0.60 10.48
C SER A 323 -4.77 1.66 11.57
N PHE A 324 -3.53 1.94 12.05
CA PHE A 324 -3.28 2.94 13.08
C PHE A 324 -3.73 4.35 12.67
N ILE A 325 -3.37 4.82 11.46
CA ILE A 325 -3.75 6.16 10.99
C ILE A 325 -5.25 6.33 10.74
N GLN A 326 -6.03 5.26 10.74
CA GLN A 326 -7.49 5.31 10.76
C GLN A 326 -8.05 5.59 12.16
N SER A 327 -7.27 5.35 13.23
CA SER A 327 -7.73 5.41 14.60
C SER A 327 -8.00 6.84 15.08
N LYS A 328 -8.97 6.98 16.00
CA LYS A 328 -9.19 8.25 16.70
C LYS A 328 -8.03 8.61 17.64
N MET A 329 -7.23 7.62 18.06
CA MET A 329 -6.06 7.88 18.88
C MET A 329 -4.97 8.58 18.08
N HIS A 330 -4.70 8.15 16.84
CA HIS A 330 -3.81 8.86 15.93
C HIS A 330 -4.28 10.31 15.70
N GLN A 331 -5.58 10.49 15.44
CA GLN A 331 -6.17 11.84 15.27
C GLN A 331 -6.04 12.72 16.53
N ALA A 332 -5.97 12.11 17.71
CA ALA A 332 -5.73 12.80 18.98
C ALA A 332 -4.24 13.05 19.26
N GLY A 333 -3.34 12.68 18.35
CA GLY A 333 -1.89 12.90 18.45
C GLY A 333 -1.14 11.78 19.18
N VAL A 334 -1.71 10.58 19.31
CA VAL A 334 -0.98 9.39 19.78
C VAL A 334 0.04 8.98 18.73
N VAL A 335 1.24 8.62 19.16
CA VAL A 335 2.33 8.09 18.35
C VAL A 335 2.75 6.72 18.85
N CYS A 336 3.52 5.96 18.07
CA CYS A 336 3.91 4.58 18.39
C CYS A 336 4.56 4.45 19.77
N SER A 337 5.45 5.38 20.13
CA SER A 337 6.16 5.37 21.42
C SER A 337 5.28 5.71 22.65
N ASN A 338 4.02 6.09 22.47
CA ASN A 338 3.08 6.19 23.59
C ASN A 338 2.68 4.81 24.15
N CYS A 339 2.82 3.75 23.36
CA CYS A 339 2.48 2.38 23.76
C CYS A 339 3.69 1.43 23.76
N HIS A 340 4.66 1.66 22.86
CA HIS A 340 5.83 0.81 22.69
C HIS A 340 7.11 1.52 23.13
N ASN A 341 8.07 0.77 23.71
CA ASN A 341 9.47 1.17 23.76
C ASN A 341 10.09 0.81 22.40
N PRO A 342 10.50 1.79 21.57
CA PRO A 342 10.99 1.51 20.22
C PRO A 342 12.35 0.78 20.21
N HIS A 343 13.10 0.78 21.33
CA HIS A 343 14.36 0.05 21.42
C HIS A 343 14.12 -1.43 21.76
N SER A 344 13.35 -1.75 22.82
CA SER A 344 13.08 -3.14 23.20
C SER A 344 11.94 -3.81 22.44
N ASN A 345 11.16 -3.07 21.64
CA ASN A 345 9.90 -3.46 20.99
C ASN A 345 8.76 -3.83 21.97
N GLU A 346 9.01 -3.82 23.25
CA GLU A 346 8.01 -4.18 24.27
C GLU A 346 6.98 -3.05 24.49
N LEU A 347 5.85 -3.43 25.05
CA LEU A 347 4.88 -2.46 25.57
C LEU A 347 5.45 -1.77 26.81
N ILE A 348 5.24 -0.44 26.93
CA ILE A 348 5.70 0.36 28.08
C ILE A 348 4.93 0.04 29.38
N ALA A 349 3.83 -0.70 29.29
CA ALA A 349 3.07 -1.23 30.41
C ALA A 349 2.40 -2.54 30.02
N LYS A 350 2.19 -3.43 30.98
CA LYS A 350 1.62 -4.77 30.74
C LYS A 350 0.09 -4.72 30.63
N ASP A 351 -0.44 -5.61 29.81
CA ASP A 351 -1.87 -5.88 29.67
C ASP A 351 -2.71 -4.59 29.48
N ASN A 352 -3.85 -4.49 30.17
CA ASN A 352 -4.73 -3.32 30.11
C ASN A 352 -4.09 -2.03 30.64
N ALA A 353 -2.99 -2.12 31.40
CA ALA A 353 -2.32 -0.94 31.96
C ALA A 353 -1.76 -0.02 30.86
N VAL A 354 -1.40 -0.56 29.67
CA VAL A 354 -0.97 0.27 28.53
C VAL A 354 -2.09 1.18 28.06
N CYS A 355 -3.34 0.72 28.07
CA CYS A 355 -4.52 1.51 27.74
C CYS A 355 -4.89 2.45 28.91
N GLY A 356 -4.68 2.00 30.13
CA GLY A 356 -4.94 2.73 31.39
C GLY A 356 -4.14 4.02 31.54
N GLN A 357 -3.07 4.22 30.77
CA GLN A 357 -2.32 5.48 30.73
C GLN A 357 -3.18 6.66 30.26
N CYS A 358 -4.18 6.39 29.40
CA CYS A 358 -5.04 7.41 28.81
C CYS A 358 -6.53 7.15 29.01
N HIS A 359 -6.93 5.92 29.35
CA HIS A 359 -8.33 5.52 29.57
C HIS A 359 -8.53 5.11 31.03
N THR A 360 -9.41 5.82 31.78
CA THR A 360 -9.64 5.55 33.21
C THR A 360 -10.10 4.11 33.44
N ALA A 361 -9.29 3.30 34.13
CA ALA A 361 -9.61 1.90 34.40
C ALA A 361 -10.95 1.73 35.13
N ALA A 362 -11.27 2.63 36.08
CA ALA A 362 -12.54 2.62 36.81
C ALA A 362 -13.76 2.76 35.91
N GLN A 363 -13.61 3.31 34.69
CA GLN A 363 -14.67 3.45 33.72
C GLN A 363 -14.66 2.30 32.68
N TYR A 364 -13.48 1.92 32.20
CA TYR A 364 -13.34 1.07 31.01
C TYR A 364 -12.88 -0.35 31.30
N ASP A 365 -12.11 -0.59 32.39
CA ASP A 365 -11.66 -1.92 32.78
C ASP A 365 -12.57 -2.51 33.88
N THR A 366 -13.85 -2.64 33.52
CA THR A 366 -14.91 -3.05 34.46
C THR A 366 -15.90 -4.00 33.79
N PRO A 367 -16.56 -4.91 34.57
CA PRO A 367 -17.61 -5.79 34.07
C PRO A 367 -18.79 -5.04 33.45
N SER A 368 -19.01 -3.79 33.83
CA SER A 368 -20.07 -2.96 33.24
C SER A 368 -19.73 -2.51 31.81
N HIS A 369 -18.45 -2.46 31.46
CA HIS A 369 -17.98 -2.14 30.12
C HIS A 369 -17.84 -3.39 29.23
N HIS A 370 -16.97 -4.33 29.64
CA HIS A 370 -16.62 -5.49 28.79
C HIS A 370 -17.62 -6.65 28.88
N ARG A 371 -18.48 -6.72 29.89
CA ARG A 371 -19.55 -7.73 30.09
C ARG A 371 -19.06 -9.17 30.20
N HIS A 372 -17.81 -9.36 30.56
CA HIS A 372 -17.20 -10.68 30.74
C HIS A 372 -16.80 -10.92 32.19
N PRO A 373 -16.76 -12.19 32.66
CA PRO A 373 -16.28 -12.53 33.99
C PRO A 373 -14.85 -12.07 34.19
N ALA A 374 -14.52 -11.66 35.43
CA ALA A 374 -13.15 -11.31 35.79
C ALA A 374 -12.17 -12.44 35.43
N GLN A 375 -10.97 -12.09 34.96
CA GLN A 375 -9.90 -13.02 34.55
C GLN A 375 -10.20 -13.88 33.30
N SER A 376 -11.30 -13.65 32.59
CA SER A 376 -11.53 -14.26 31.29
C SER A 376 -10.79 -13.49 30.19
N ALA A 377 -10.52 -14.14 29.05
CA ALA A 377 -9.89 -13.50 27.89
C ALA A 377 -10.65 -12.25 27.38
N GLY A 378 -11.98 -12.23 27.56
CA GLY A 378 -12.83 -11.09 27.16
C GLY A 378 -12.67 -9.84 28.01
N THR A 379 -11.85 -9.86 29.09
CA THR A 379 -11.53 -8.66 29.87
C THR A 379 -10.36 -7.85 29.29
N ALA A 380 -9.58 -8.45 28.38
CA ALA A 380 -8.47 -7.75 27.73
C ALA A 380 -9.01 -6.71 26.74
N CYS A 381 -8.63 -5.44 26.89
CA CYS A 381 -9.06 -4.35 26.02
C CYS A 381 -8.80 -4.67 24.53
N VAL A 382 -7.65 -5.26 24.26
CA VAL A 382 -7.21 -5.63 22.90
C VAL A 382 -8.06 -6.73 22.27
N ALA A 383 -8.72 -7.59 23.05
CA ALA A 383 -9.57 -8.66 22.52
C ALA A 383 -10.77 -8.11 21.72
N CYS A 384 -11.27 -6.94 22.11
CA CYS A 384 -12.41 -6.30 21.45
C CYS A 384 -11.99 -5.13 20.51
N HIS A 385 -10.98 -4.35 20.93
CA HIS A 385 -10.58 -3.12 20.24
C HIS A 385 -9.43 -3.29 19.26
N MET A 386 -8.65 -4.37 19.38
CA MET A 386 -7.53 -4.72 18.50
C MET A 386 -7.56 -6.23 18.17
N PRO A 387 -8.62 -6.71 17.48
CA PRO A 387 -8.72 -8.12 17.13
C PRO A 387 -7.49 -8.55 16.33
N SER A 388 -7.05 -9.79 16.51
CA SER A 388 -5.87 -10.33 15.83
C SER A 388 -6.26 -11.16 14.62
N GLN A 389 -5.36 -11.21 13.65
CA GLN A 389 -5.44 -12.09 12.48
C GLN A 389 -4.11 -12.82 12.34
N ILE A 390 -4.18 -14.09 11.91
CA ILE A 390 -2.98 -14.90 11.68
C ILE A 390 -2.44 -14.60 10.28
N TYR A 391 -1.14 -14.30 10.24
CA TYR A 391 -0.38 -14.15 9.00
C TYR A 391 0.76 -15.17 8.96
N MET A 392 1.26 -15.49 7.78
CA MET A 392 2.37 -16.42 7.60
C MET A 392 2.18 -17.74 8.37
N GLY A 393 0.94 -18.22 8.48
CA GLY A 393 0.56 -19.46 9.15
C GLY A 393 0.57 -19.43 10.69
N VAL A 394 1.42 -18.64 11.33
CA VAL A 394 1.66 -18.70 12.79
C VAL A 394 1.70 -17.35 13.50
N ASP A 395 1.82 -16.23 12.77
CA ASP A 395 2.04 -14.89 13.32
C ASP A 395 0.72 -14.15 13.56
N ALA A 396 0.33 -14.03 14.83
CA ALA A 396 -0.90 -13.35 15.25
C ALA A 396 -0.67 -11.84 15.38
N ARG A 397 -1.09 -11.06 14.38
CA ARG A 397 -0.96 -9.59 14.36
C ARG A 397 -2.27 -8.91 14.71
N ARG A 398 -2.21 -7.85 15.54
CA ARG A 398 -3.37 -7.07 15.97
C ARG A 398 -3.69 -5.92 15.03
N ASP A 399 -4.97 -5.70 14.78
CA ASP A 399 -5.45 -4.51 14.08
C ASP A 399 -5.28 -3.26 14.96
N HIS A 400 -4.49 -2.29 14.51
CA HIS A 400 -4.17 -1.06 15.25
C HIS A 400 -5.17 0.08 15.01
N SER A 401 -6.32 -0.18 14.40
CA SER A 401 -7.38 0.83 14.27
C SER A 401 -8.12 1.15 15.58
N MET A 402 -7.87 0.37 16.64
CA MET A 402 -8.44 0.53 18.00
C MET A 402 -9.93 0.88 17.94
N ARG A 403 -10.66 0.09 17.15
CA ARG A 403 -12.05 0.40 16.81
C ARG A 403 -13.04 -0.07 17.87
N ILE A 404 -14.22 0.51 17.86
CA ILE A 404 -15.37 -0.01 18.57
C ILE A 404 -15.93 -1.18 17.74
N PRO A 405 -16.24 -2.35 18.35
CA PRO A 405 -16.84 -3.47 17.64
C PRO A 405 -18.15 -3.09 16.93
N ARG A 406 -18.27 -3.45 15.64
CA ARG A 406 -19.37 -3.07 14.75
C ARG A 406 -19.98 -4.30 14.03
N PRO A 407 -20.63 -5.23 14.77
CA PRO A 407 -21.27 -6.40 14.14
C PRO A 407 -22.41 -6.03 13.17
N ASP A 408 -22.98 -4.82 13.27
CA ASP A 408 -23.91 -4.30 12.26
C ASP A 408 -23.26 -4.10 10.88
N LEU A 409 -21.95 -3.84 10.83
CA LEU A 409 -21.19 -3.81 9.58
C LEU A 409 -20.88 -5.23 9.08
N SER A 410 -20.62 -6.18 9.97
CA SER A 410 -20.47 -7.60 9.58
C SER A 410 -21.69 -8.09 8.81
N LEU A 411 -22.90 -7.80 9.29
CA LEU A 411 -24.16 -8.17 8.64
C LEU A 411 -24.34 -7.54 7.25
N SER A 412 -23.74 -6.39 7.01
CA SER A 412 -23.99 -5.61 5.79
C SER A 412 -22.83 -5.62 4.78
N THR A 413 -21.63 -5.88 5.22
CA THR A 413 -20.40 -5.80 4.38
C THR A 413 -19.59 -7.10 4.40
N GLY A 414 -19.91 -8.06 5.26
CA GLY A 414 -19.14 -9.26 5.46
C GLY A 414 -17.84 -9.06 6.25
N SER A 415 -17.56 -7.85 6.74
CA SER A 415 -16.36 -7.59 7.55
C SER A 415 -16.42 -8.40 8.86
N PRO A 416 -15.29 -8.91 9.39
CA PRO A 416 -15.27 -9.64 10.65
C PRO A 416 -15.63 -8.75 11.84
N ASN A 417 -15.98 -9.35 12.96
CA ASN A 417 -16.13 -8.64 14.24
C ASN A 417 -15.40 -9.38 15.37
N ALA A 418 -15.01 -8.64 16.38
CA ALA A 418 -14.21 -9.18 17.49
C ALA A 418 -14.94 -10.26 18.32
N CYS A 419 -16.28 -10.22 18.41
CA CYS A 419 -17.03 -11.19 19.21
C CYS A 419 -16.85 -12.62 18.67
N ASN A 420 -16.97 -12.79 17.35
CA ASN A 420 -16.89 -14.09 16.70
C ASN A 420 -15.47 -14.68 16.61
N GLN A 421 -14.44 -13.94 17.04
CA GLN A 421 -13.10 -14.53 17.20
C GLN A 421 -13.01 -15.51 18.39
N CYS A 422 -13.84 -15.31 19.41
CA CYS A 422 -13.92 -16.20 20.57
C CYS A 422 -15.25 -16.98 20.59
N HIS A 423 -16.35 -16.37 20.20
CA HIS A 423 -17.68 -16.99 20.10
C HIS A 423 -17.88 -17.54 18.67
N THR A 424 -17.06 -18.54 18.30
CA THR A 424 -16.96 -19.06 16.92
C THR A 424 -18.23 -19.75 16.45
N GLU A 425 -19.03 -20.31 17.36
CA GLU A 425 -20.29 -21.00 17.07
C GLU A 425 -21.47 -20.03 16.91
N GLU A 426 -21.27 -18.74 17.25
CA GLU A 426 -22.29 -17.73 17.21
C GLU A 426 -22.23 -16.91 15.91
N SER A 427 -23.37 -16.33 15.52
CA SER A 427 -23.45 -15.50 14.30
C SER A 427 -23.14 -14.03 14.55
N ALA A 428 -22.88 -13.26 13.47
CA ALA A 428 -22.80 -11.80 13.57
C ALA A 428 -24.12 -11.14 14.05
N ASP A 429 -25.26 -11.78 13.78
CA ASP A 429 -26.56 -11.32 14.27
C ASP A 429 -26.70 -11.48 15.80
N TRP A 430 -26.16 -12.60 16.34
CA TRP A 430 -26.05 -12.77 17.79
C TRP A 430 -25.18 -11.67 18.41
N ALA A 431 -24.01 -11.40 17.85
CA ALA A 431 -23.10 -10.35 18.33
C ALA A 431 -23.77 -8.95 18.27
N TYR A 432 -24.52 -8.67 17.20
CA TYR A 432 -25.29 -7.44 17.06
C TYR A 432 -26.36 -7.31 18.15
N SER A 433 -27.13 -8.38 18.37
CA SER A 433 -28.19 -8.42 19.38
C SER A 433 -27.63 -8.26 20.80
N ALA A 434 -26.55 -8.96 21.12
CA ALA A 434 -25.84 -8.85 22.41
C ALA A 434 -25.42 -7.40 22.71
N LEU A 435 -24.85 -6.68 21.74
CA LEU A 435 -24.49 -5.27 21.95
C LEU A 435 -25.72 -4.36 22.12
N LEU A 436 -26.83 -4.63 21.45
CA LEU A 436 -28.09 -3.89 21.68
C LEU A 436 -28.63 -4.11 23.10
N ASP A 437 -28.56 -5.34 23.61
CA ASP A 437 -28.95 -5.70 24.98
C ASP A 437 -28.05 -5.02 26.02
N TRP A 438 -26.78 -4.81 25.71
CA TRP A 438 -25.84 -4.02 26.52
C TRP A 438 -26.14 -2.50 26.50
N GLY A 439 -27.10 -2.08 25.70
CA GLY A 439 -27.49 -0.68 25.55
C GLY A 439 -26.68 0.11 24.52
N VAL A 440 -25.83 -0.57 23.73
CA VAL A 440 -25.11 0.09 22.65
C VAL A 440 -26.09 0.60 21.58
N ARG A 441 -25.87 1.81 21.11
CA ARG A 441 -26.62 2.39 19.99
C ARG A 441 -25.67 2.73 18.86
N PHE A 442 -25.81 2.04 17.75
CA PHE A 442 -24.99 2.26 16.58
C PHE A 442 -25.42 3.52 15.86
N THR A 443 -24.55 4.52 15.79
CA THR A 443 -24.77 5.77 15.05
C THR A 443 -24.28 5.64 13.61
N GLY A 444 -24.88 6.40 12.68
CA GLY A 444 -24.43 6.43 11.28
C GLY A 444 -24.68 5.13 10.50
N GLN A 445 -25.60 4.27 10.93
CA GLN A 445 -25.83 2.96 10.31
C GLN A 445 -26.03 3.03 8.79
N ARG A 446 -26.79 4.01 8.28
CA ARG A 446 -27.10 4.13 6.85
C ARG A 446 -25.95 4.77 6.03
N ASN A 447 -25.23 5.72 6.63
CA ASN A 447 -24.22 6.54 5.97
C ASN A 447 -22.79 6.18 6.43
N HIS A 448 -22.56 4.96 6.91
CA HIS A 448 -21.21 4.54 7.30
C HIS A 448 -20.35 4.32 6.06
N PRO A 449 -19.08 4.86 5.99
CA PRO A 449 -18.19 4.70 4.85
C PRO A 449 -18.00 3.24 4.41
N ALA A 450 -17.95 2.30 5.35
CA ALA A 450 -17.83 0.86 5.05
C ALA A 450 -18.90 0.34 4.08
N ARG A 451 -20.17 0.77 4.28
CA ARG A 451 -21.26 0.36 3.38
C ARG A 451 -21.13 0.99 2.01
N ALA A 452 -20.60 2.22 1.96
CA ALA A 452 -20.35 2.90 0.71
C ALA A 452 -19.18 2.26 -0.06
N PHE A 453 -18.11 1.85 0.63
CA PHE A 453 -16.99 1.12 0.00
C PHE A 453 -17.48 -0.23 -0.53
N HIS A 454 -18.17 -1.02 0.30
CA HIS A 454 -18.75 -2.29 -0.13
C HIS A 454 -19.70 -2.15 -1.32
N ALA A 455 -20.52 -1.11 -1.35
CA ALA A 455 -21.39 -0.82 -2.49
C ALA A 455 -20.60 -0.39 -3.73
N ALA A 456 -19.56 0.43 -3.54
CA ALA A 456 -18.67 0.88 -4.62
C ALA A 456 -17.92 -0.27 -5.29
N ASP A 457 -17.39 -1.21 -4.51
CA ASP A 457 -16.72 -2.43 -5.02
C ASP A 457 -17.63 -3.26 -5.95
N ARG A 458 -18.93 -3.12 -5.77
CA ARG A 458 -19.97 -3.77 -6.57
C ARG A 458 -20.51 -2.88 -7.70
N GLY A 459 -19.96 -1.68 -7.89
CA GLY A 459 -20.36 -0.73 -8.92
C GLY A 459 -21.67 0.01 -8.62
N ASP A 460 -22.15 0.01 -7.36
CA ASP A 460 -23.40 0.67 -6.97
C ASP A 460 -23.19 2.19 -6.82
N VAL A 461 -23.68 2.95 -7.80
CA VAL A 461 -23.50 4.41 -7.81
C VAL A 461 -24.26 5.14 -6.68
N ARG A 462 -25.17 4.47 -5.98
CA ARG A 462 -25.88 5.07 -4.82
C ARG A 462 -24.95 5.38 -3.66
N ALA A 463 -23.75 4.78 -3.63
CA ALA A 463 -22.68 5.09 -2.67
C ALA A 463 -22.11 6.52 -2.82
N THR A 464 -22.32 7.18 -3.96
CA THR A 464 -21.67 8.45 -4.34
C THR A 464 -21.81 9.54 -3.27
N ALA A 465 -22.98 9.74 -2.72
CA ALA A 465 -23.22 10.81 -1.74
C ALA A 465 -22.40 10.61 -0.45
N VAL A 466 -22.34 9.36 0.06
CA VAL A 466 -21.60 9.01 1.27
C VAL A 466 -20.10 9.07 1.01
N LEU A 467 -19.64 8.64 -0.17
CA LEU A 467 -18.22 8.73 -0.56
C LEU A 467 -17.76 10.19 -0.67
N LEU A 468 -18.57 11.08 -1.28
CA LEU A 468 -18.27 12.53 -1.34
C LEU A 468 -18.24 13.16 0.06
N GLU A 469 -19.17 12.81 0.92
CA GLU A 469 -19.18 13.25 2.31
C GLU A 469 -17.90 12.77 3.03
N THR A 470 -17.54 11.49 2.85
CA THR A 470 -16.33 10.88 3.43
C THR A 470 -15.06 11.58 2.96
N ALA A 471 -14.92 11.81 1.65
CA ALA A 471 -13.75 12.47 1.05
C ALA A 471 -13.56 13.91 1.52
N ASN A 472 -14.66 14.64 1.74
CA ASN A 472 -14.62 16.06 2.10
C ASN A 472 -14.63 16.32 3.60
N ASN A 473 -14.99 15.34 4.44
CA ASN A 473 -15.03 15.52 5.89
C ASN A 473 -13.62 15.47 6.49
N GLN A 474 -13.12 16.62 6.93
CA GLN A 474 -11.79 16.77 7.54
C GLN A 474 -11.63 16.03 8.89
N ALA A 475 -12.72 15.62 9.54
CA ALA A 475 -12.67 14.78 10.74
C ALA A 475 -12.35 13.29 10.42
N ASN A 476 -12.36 12.90 9.16
CA ASN A 476 -11.91 11.59 8.73
C ASN A 476 -10.39 11.59 8.52
N SER A 477 -9.76 10.42 8.73
CA SER A 477 -8.33 10.25 8.42
C SER A 477 -8.04 10.47 6.94
N ALA A 478 -6.81 10.88 6.63
CA ALA A 478 -6.38 11.06 5.24
C ALA A 478 -6.52 9.77 4.42
N LEU A 479 -6.21 8.61 5.01
CA LEU A 479 -6.35 7.32 4.36
C LEU A 479 -7.81 7.02 3.98
N LEU A 480 -8.75 7.24 4.89
CA LEU A 480 -10.18 7.03 4.62
C LEU A 480 -10.69 7.99 3.53
N ARG A 481 -10.23 9.25 3.55
CA ARG A 481 -10.60 10.27 2.55
C ARG A 481 -10.02 9.95 1.18
N ALA A 482 -8.75 9.59 1.10
CA ALA A 482 -8.09 9.19 -0.15
C ALA A 482 -8.74 7.94 -0.76
N SER A 483 -9.06 6.94 0.07
CA SER A 483 -9.79 5.74 -0.36
C SER A 483 -11.18 6.08 -0.91
N ALA A 484 -11.91 7.01 -0.27
CA ALA A 484 -13.19 7.46 -0.79
C ALA A 484 -13.06 8.18 -2.14
N ILE A 485 -11.99 8.94 -2.38
CA ILE A 485 -11.70 9.55 -3.69
C ILE A 485 -11.45 8.47 -4.75
N SER A 486 -10.67 7.44 -4.42
CA SER A 486 -10.38 6.32 -5.31
C SER A 486 -11.65 5.57 -5.72
N HIS A 487 -12.53 5.21 -4.76
CA HIS A 487 -13.81 4.56 -5.04
C HIS A 487 -14.76 5.45 -5.87
N LEU A 488 -14.82 6.77 -5.59
CA LEU A 488 -15.60 7.71 -6.39
C LEU A 488 -15.12 7.75 -7.84
N ASN A 489 -13.80 7.73 -8.04
CA ASN A 489 -13.20 7.74 -9.36
C ASN A 489 -13.57 6.49 -10.17
N SER A 490 -13.60 5.33 -9.53
CA SER A 490 -14.01 4.06 -10.15
C SER A 490 -15.50 4.05 -10.51
N LEU A 491 -16.36 4.68 -9.69
CA LEU A 491 -17.81 4.69 -9.90
C LEU A 491 -18.27 5.76 -10.89
N ILE A 492 -17.85 7.00 -10.70
CA ILE A 492 -18.37 8.17 -11.41
C ILE A 492 -17.25 9.20 -11.64
N PRO A 493 -16.34 8.95 -12.57
CA PRO A 493 -15.21 9.85 -12.86
C PRO A 493 -15.63 11.31 -13.15
N ALA A 494 -16.74 11.51 -13.86
CA ALA A 494 -17.25 12.84 -14.18
C ALA A 494 -17.63 13.67 -12.93
N ARG A 495 -18.05 13.02 -11.85
CA ARG A 495 -18.42 13.70 -10.60
C ARG A 495 -17.21 14.17 -9.82
N THR A 496 -16.09 13.43 -9.86
CA THR A 496 -14.85 13.80 -9.17
C THR A 496 -14.25 15.09 -9.74
N ALA A 497 -14.41 15.34 -11.04
CA ALA A 497 -13.84 16.48 -11.73
C ALA A 497 -14.13 17.84 -11.06
N SER A 498 -15.32 18.01 -10.46
CA SER A 498 -15.71 19.26 -9.80
C SER A 498 -14.99 19.48 -8.42
N TYR A 499 -14.39 18.45 -7.85
CA TYR A 499 -13.71 18.49 -6.54
C TYR A 499 -12.19 18.44 -6.67
N LEU A 500 -11.62 18.15 -7.83
CA LEU A 500 -10.19 17.97 -8.02
C LEU A 500 -9.36 19.15 -7.52
N SER A 501 -9.75 20.39 -7.86
CA SER A 501 -9.01 21.58 -7.41
C SER A 501 -8.96 21.68 -5.88
N LEU A 502 -10.03 21.29 -5.18
CA LEU A 502 -10.07 21.26 -3.73
C LEU A 502 -9.12 20.20 -3.17
N TRP A 503 -9.16 18.98 -3.69
CA TRP A 503 -8.33 17.89 -3.21
C TRP A 503 -6.85 18.06 -3.55
N LEU A 504 -6.53 18.60 -4.74
CA LEU A 504 -5.14 18.93 -5.14
C LEU A 504 -4.51 20.02 -4.29
N SER A 505 -5.31 20.87 -3.62
CA SER A 505 -4.81 21.88 -2.68
C SER A 505 -4.72 21.39 -1.23
N SER A 506 -4.96 20.11 -0.97
CA SER A 506 -4.86 19.54 0.39
C SER A 506 -3.42 19.64 0.91
N SER A 507 -3.28 19.94 2.21
CA SER A 507 -1.98 19.85 2.90
C SER A 507 -1.47 18.41 2.98
N ASP A 508 -2.38 17.41 2.97
CA ASP A 508 -2.02 15.99 3.04
C ASP A 508 -1.70 15.44 1.63
N PRO A 509 -0.48 14.90 1.43
CA PRO A 509 -0.02 14.42 0.14
C PRO A 509 -0.79 13.18 -0.35
N LEU A 510 -1.34 12.35 0.54
CA LEU A 510 -2.11 11.16 0.17
C LEU A 510 -3.42 11.56 -0.53
N ILE A 511 -4.05 12.65 -0.06
CA ILE A 511 -5.25 13.21 -0.70
C ILE A 511 -4.90 13.83 -2.05
N ARG A 512 -3.77 14.55 -2.16
CA ARG A 512 -3.31 15.09 -3.45
C ARG A 512 -3.02 13.98 -4.46
N GLN A 513 -2.36 12.90 -4.01
CA GLN A 513 -2.07 11.74 -4.86
C GLN A 513 -3.37 11.10 -5.39
N ALA A 514 -4.35 10.82 -4.54
CA ALA A 514 -5.65 10.27 -4.95
C ALA A 514 -6.38 11.22 -5.92
N ALA A 515 -6.27 12.54 -5.73
CA ALA A 515 -6.84 13.53 -6.65
C ALA A 515 -6.14 13.53 -8.01
N VAL A 516 -4.82 13.34 -8.06
CA VAL A 516 -4.06 13.19 -9.31
C VAL A 516 -4.53 11.96 -10.08
N GLU A 517 -4.67 10.81 -9.41
CA GLU A 517 -5.21 9.58 -10.00
C GLU A 517 -6.62 9.81 -10.57
N ALA A 518 -7.47 10.50 -9.81
CA ALA A 518 -8.82 10.83 -10.23
C ALA A 518 -8.88 11.80 -11.44
N ALA A 519 -7.83 12.58 -11.67
CA ALA A 519 -7.74 13.43 -12.86
C ALA A 519 -7.46 12.67 -14.16
N GLY A 520 -7.02 11.42 -14.10
CA GLY A 520 -6.65 10.60 -15.26
C GLY A 520 -7.76 10.42 -16.30
N HIS A 521 -9.02 10.48 -15.89
CA HIS A 521 -10.18 10.36 -16.77
C HIS A 521 -10.55 11.65 -17.52
N LEU A 522 -9.89 12.76 -17.20
CA LEU A 522 -10.17 14.03 -17.88
C LEU A 522 -9.60 14.04 -19.30
N PRO A 523 -10.23 14.79 -20.22
CA PRO A 523 -9.64 15.06 -21.52
C PRO A 523 -8.23 15.65 -21.36
N PRO A 524 -7.29 15.36 -22.29
CA PRO A 524 -5.88 15.70 -22.17
C PRO A 524 -5.59 17.17 -21.78
N GLU A 525 -6.22 18.14 -22.43
CA GLU A 525 -6.01 19.56 -22.17
C GLU A 525 -6.55 19.99 -20.79
N GLN A 526 -7.68 19.44 -20.37
CA GLN A 526 -8.25 19.70 -19.05
C GLN A 526 -7.39 19.06 -17.96
N ARG A 527 -6.92 17.84 -18.19
CA ARG A 527 -6.03 17.11 -17.30
C ARG A 527 -4.72 17.87 -17.06
N LEU A 528 -4.05 18.32 -18.11
CA LEU A 528 -2.85 19.14 -18.01
C LEU A 528 -3.10 20.41 -17.18
N ARG A 529 -4.17 21.14 -17.50
CA ARG A 529 -4.50 22.38 -16.80
C ARG A 529 -4.72 22.16 -15.30
N ILE A 530 -5.43 21.09 -14.92
CA ILE A 530 -5.76 20.80 -13.52
C ILE A 530 -4.54 20.30 -12.76
N LEU A 531 -3.62 19.54 -13.40
CA LEU A 531 -2.43 18.97 -12.78
C LEU A 531 -1.20 19.88 -12.83
N THR A 532 -1.25 21.00 -13.56
CA THR A 532 -0.14 21.99 -13.62
C THR A 532 0.38 22.44 -12.25
N PRO A 533 -0.45 22.66 -11.20
CA PRO A 533 0.02 23.06 -9.89
C PRO A 533 0.87 22.01 -9.17
N VAL A 534 0.72 20.72 -9.49
CA VAL A 534 1.38 19.59 -8.83
C VAL A 534 2.52 18.97 -9.65
N LEU A 535 2.90 19.57 -10.78
CA LEU A 535 4.06 19.13 -11.58
C LEU A 535 5.36 19.11 -10.78
N GLU A 536 5.47 20.02 -9.81
CA GLU A 536 6.64 20.18 -8.94
C GLU A 536 6.23 20.03 -7.47
N ASP A 537 5.29 19.13 -7.18
CA ASP A 537 4.86 18.86 -5.80
C ASP A 537 6.07 18.48 -4.95
N PRO A 538 6.21 18.98 -3.72
CA PRO A 538 7.35 18.65 -2.86
C PRO A 538 7.48 17.15 -2.56
N VAL A 539 6.38 16.38 -2.69
CA VAL A 539 6.35 14.96 -2.36
C VAL A 539 6.46 14.10 -3.62
N LEU A 540 7.45 13.22 -3.66
CA LEU A 540 7.78 12.38 -4.82
C LEU A 540 6.59 11.52 -5.28
N GLY A 541 5.84 10.91 -4.34
CA GLY A 541 4.67 10.07 -4.68
C GLY A 541 3.61 10.83 -5.50
N VAL A 542 3.38 12.10 -5.19
CA VAL A 542 2.46 12.95 -5.96
C VAL A 542 3.02 13.23 -7.35
N ARG A 543 4.32 13.54 -7.47
CA ARG A 543 4.98 13.76 -8.77
C ARG A 543 4.98 12.52 -9.65
N MET A 544 5.29 11.34 -9.09
CA MET A 544 5.29 10.07 -9.85
C MET A 544 3.90 9.75 -10.39
N THR A 545 2.87 9.90 -9.57
CA THR A 545 1.48 9.72 -10.02
C THR A 545 1.11 10.76 -11.09
N THR A 546 1.60 12.01 -10.97
CA THR A 546 1.37 13.04 -11.99
C THR A 546 2.02 12.70 -13.33
N ALA A 547 3.24 12.16 -13.32
CA ALA A 547 3.92 11.68 -14.54
C ALA A 547 3.10 10.58 -15.23
N GLU A 548 2.60 9.60 -14.48
CA GLU A 548 1.75 8.53 -15.01
C GLU A 548 0.50 9.08 -15.71
N GLN A 549 -0.15 10.08 -15.10
CA GLN A 549 -1.37 10.65 -15.65
C GLN A 549 -1.14 11.57 -16.86
N LEU A 550 0.07 12.09 -17.07
CA LEU A 550 0.41 12.97 -18.19
C LEU A 550 1.22 12.26 -19.29
N ALA A 551 1.47 10.97 -19.18
CA ALA A 551 2.33 10.21 -20.07
C ALA A 551 1.89 10.22 -21.54
N ASP A 552 0.58 10.29 -21.83
CA ASP A 552 0.00 10.29 -23.18
C ASP A 552 -0.03 11.67 -23.86
N LEU A 553 0.49 12.72 -23.19
CA LEU A 553 0.46 14.07 -23.73
C LEU A 553 1.65 14.34 -24.66
N THR A 554 1.34 14.62 -25.92
CA THR A 554 2.35 15.00 -26.92
C THR A 554 2.89 16.41 -26.69
N ALA A 555 4.09 16.71 -27.17
CA ALA A 555 4.73 18.02 -27.05
C ALA A 555 3.80 19.17 -27.52
N THR A 556 3.00 18.98 -28.57
CA THR A 556 2.05 19.98 -29.07
C THR A 556 0.95 20.30 -28.04
N LYS A 557 0.46 19.29 -27.29
CA LYS A 557 -0.56 19.49 -26.26
C LYS A 557 0.02 20.09 -24.98
N LEU A 558 1.30 19.87 -24.70
CA LEU A 558 1.98 20.37 -23.51
C LEU A 558 2.24 21.89 -23.53
N SER A 559 2.39 22.49 -24.73
CA SER A 559 2.58 23.94 -24.91
C SER A 559 3.66 24.50 -23.96
N THR A 560 3.33 25.47 -23.10
CA THR A 560 4.24 26.10 -22.13
C THR A 560 4.71 25.20 -20.99
N GLN A 561 4.11 24.03 -20.80
CA GLN A 561 4.47 23.07 -19.74
C GLN A 561 5.43 21.96 -20.24
N ALA A 562 5.86 21.98 -21.49
CA ALA A 562 6.61 20.90 -22.11
C ALA A 562 7.92 20.58 -21.36
N GLU A 563 8.69 21.61 -20.97
CA GLU A 563 9.95 21.42 -20.23
C GLU A 563 9.72 20.82 -18.83
N ARG A 564 8.70 21.30 -18.12
CA ARG A 564 8.38 20.81 -16.75
C ARG A 564 7.91 19.34 -16.80
N VAL A 565 7.05 19.01 -17.76
CA VAL A 565 6.59 17.61 -17.94
C VAL A 565 7.74 16.72 -18.41
N ALA A 566 8.64 17.21 -19.27
CA ALA A 566 9.82 16.46 -19.67
C ALA A 566 10.76 16.16 -18.48
N ALA A 567 10.98 17.13 -17.59
CA ALA A 567 11.76 16.94 -16.37
C ALA A 567 11.09 15.91 -15.44
N LEU A 568 9.77 16.01 -15.26
CA LEU A 568 8.96 15.06 -14.48
C LEU A 568 9.02 13.64 -15.05
N ASN A 569 8.90 13.48 -16.38
CA ASN A 569 9.02 12.19 -17.06
C ASN A 569 10.43 11.59 -16.92
N LYS A 570 11.47 12.43 -16.92
CA LYS A 570 12.85 11.99 -16.67
C LYS A 570 12.98 11.44 -15.25
N GLU A 571 12.51 12.19 -14.25
CA GLU A 571 12.50 11.75 -12.84
C GLU A 571 11.73 10.43 -12.67
N TYR A 572 10.56 10.29 -13.32
CA TYR A 572 9.78 9.04 -13.31
C TYR A 572 10.58 7.86 -13.85
N ARG A 573 11.30 8.03 -14.95
CA ARG A 573 12.15 6.98 -15.53
C ARG A 573 13.29 6.58 -14.60
N GLU A 574 13.94 7.56 -13.96
CA GLU A 574 15.02 7.33 -13.00
C GLU A 574 14.51 6.51 -11.81
N VAL A 575 13.35 6.86 -11.26
CA VAL A 575 12.69 6.12 -10.17
C VAL A 575 12.34 4.71 -10.61
N GLN A 576 11.63 4.54 -11.74
CA GLN A 576 11.19 3.22 -12.19
C GLN A 576 12.35 2.28 -12.54
N SER A 577 13.47 2.82 -13.07
CA SER A 577 14.63 2.01 -13.46
C SER A 577 15.20 1.19 -12.31
N GLN A 578 15.05 1.64 -11.08
CA GLN A 578 15.50 0.95 -9.86
C GLN A 578 14.64 -0.26 -9.48
N HIS A 579 13.45 -0.41 -10.08
CA HIS A 579 12.44 -1.39 -9.69
C HIS A 579 12.05 -2.34 -10.85
N LEU A 580 12.78 -2.35 -11.95
CA LEU A 580 12.52 -3.20 -13.12
C LEU A 580 12.87 -4.69 -12.88
N ASP A 581 13.30 -5.05 -11.69
CA ASP A 581 13.37 -6.43 -11.22
C ASP A 581 11.99 -7.06 -11.03
N MET A 582 10.96 -6.23 -10.73
CA MET A 582 9.59 -6.68 -10.49
C MET A 582 8.75 -6.72 -11.78
N PRO A 583 8.12 -7.86 -12.10
CA PRO A 583 7.28 -8.02 -13.31
C PRO A 583 6.12 -7.01 -13.40
N SER A 584 5.50 -6.67 -12.26
CA SER A 584 4.41 -5.70 -12.20
C SER A 584 4.89 -4.28 -12.55
N ILE A 585 6.07 -3.88 -12.07
CA ILE A 585 6.67 -2.58 -12.37
C ILE A 585 7.10 -2.51 -13.84
N LEU A 586 7.68 -3.60 -14.38
CA LEU A 586 7.99 -3.70 -15.82
C LEU A 586 6.74 -3.49 -16.67
N ALA A 587 5.63 -4.14 -16.33
CA ALA A 587 4.37 -3.98 -17.07
C ALA A 587 3.82 -2.55 -16.97
N GLN A 588 3.88 -1.93 -15.79
CA GLN A 588 3.47 -0.54 -15.59
C GLN A 588 4.36 0.45 -16.35
N PHE A 589 5.66 0.28 -16.28
CA PHE A 589 6.63 1.11 -16.98
C PHE A 589 6.50 0.97 -18.51
N SER A 590 6.24 -0.23 -19.02
CA SER A 590 5.95 -0.46 -20.43
C SER A 590 4.70 0.27 -20.92
N ARG A 591 3.65 0.36 -20.09
CA ARG A 591 2.49 1.21 -20.40
C ARG A 591 2.85 2.69 -20.52
N PHE A 592 3.71 3.19 -19.61
CA PHE A 592 4.22 4.55 -19.66
C PHE A 592 5.02 4.76 -20.96
N GLN A 593 5.93 3.85 -21.33
CA GLN A 593 6.70 3.91 -22.56
C GLN A 593 5.79 3.89 -23.80
N LEU A 594 4.77 3.04 -23.80
CA LEU A 594 3.79 2.99 -24.90
C LEU A 594 3.03 4.32 -25.04
N ALA A 595 2.63 4.91 -23.92
CA ALA A 595 1.97 6.23 -23.91
C ALA A 595 2.89 7.34 -24.44
N GLN A 596 4.22 7.22 -24.28
CA GLN A 596 5.22 8.10 -24.84
C GLN A 596 5.54 7.80 -26.33
N GLY A 597 4.94 6.77 -26.94
CA GLY A 597 5.21 6.33 -28.31
C GLY A 597 6.44 5.42 -28.47
N GLU A 598 7.01 4.91 -27.38
CA GLU A 598 8.20 4.07 -27.38
C GLU A 598 7.82 2.57 -27.52
N THR A 599 7.17 2.22 -28.60
CA THR A 599 6.55 0.91 -28.83
C THR A 599 7.52 -0.26 -28.65
N GLN A 600 8.74 -0.18 -29.21
CA GLN A 600 9.73 -1.26 -29.13
C GLN A 600 10.24 -1.45 -27.70
N ALA A 601 10.45 -0.37 -26.95
CA ALA A 601 10.85 -0.45 -25.55
C ALA A 601 9.76 -1.07 -24.68
N ALA A 602 8.50 -0.70 -24.91
CA ALA A 602 7.34 -1.26 -24.25
C ALA A 602 7.19 -2.77 -24.51
N GLU A 603 7.35 -3.23 -25.73
CA GLU A 603 7.34 -4.65 -26.08
C GLU A 603 8.44 -5.41 -25.34
N THR A 604 9.67 -4.90 -25.39
CA THR A 604 10.82 -5.50 -24.71
C THR A 604 10.58 -5.62 -23.19
N GLY A 605 10.02 -4.58 -22.58
CA GLY A 605 9.67 -4.58 -21.16
C GLY A 605 8.60 -5.61 -20.81
N LEU A 606 7.53 -5.74 -21.61
CA LEU A 606 6.46 -6.73 -21.40
C LEU A 606 6.96 -8.17 -21.58
N LEU A 607 7.82 -8.42 -22.57
CA LEU A 607 8.46 -9.72 -22.77
C LEU A 607 9.40 -10.06 -21.59
N SER A 608 10.11 -9.07 -21.06
CA SER A 608 10.96 -9.23 -19.87
C SER A 608 10.10 -9.52 -18.62
N ALA A 609 8.95 -8.88 -18.47
CA ALA A 609 8.01 -9.17 -17.40
C ALA A 609 7.50 -10.62 -17.46
N LEU A 610 7.15 -11.10 -18.65
CA LEU A 610 6.71 -12.49 -18.87
C LEU A 610 7.85 -13.50 -18.69
N LYS A 611 9.09 -13.13 -18.98
CA LYS A 611 10.25 -13.98 -18.69
C LYS A 611 10.45 -14.15 -17.18
N LYS A 612 10.23 -13.10 -16.38
CA LYS A 612 10.36 -13.12 -14.92
C LYS A 612 9.16 -13.77 -14.24
N ASN A 613 7.97 -13.56 -14.74
CA ASN A 613 6.73 -14.19 -14.29
C ASN A 613 5.89 -14.63 -15.49
N PRO A 614 6.03 -15.89 -15.94
CA PRO A 614 5.26 -16.42 -17.07
C PRO A 614 3.74 -16.43 -16.86
N GLN A 615 3.25 -16.36 -15.64
CA GLN A 615 1.81 -16.33 -15.30
C GLN A 615 1.26 -14.90 -15.13
N SER A 616 2.03 -13.85 -15.42
CA SER A 616 1.57 -12.46 -15.28
C SER A 616 0.45 -12.12 -16.28
N SER A 617 -0.81 -12.16 -15.83
CA SER A 617 -1.99 -11.75 -16.61
C SER A 617 -1.85 -10.34 -17.15
N ILE A 618 -1.39 -9.40 -16.30
CA ILE A 618 -1.29 -7.99 -16.67
C ILE A 618 -0.27 -7.75 -17.78
N ALA A 619 0.88 -8.44 -17.74
CA ALA A 619 1.88 -8.33 -18.78
C ALA A 619 1.37 -8.97 -20.09
N ARG A 620 0.65 -10.09 -20.02
CA ARG A 620 0.08 -10.76 -21.19
C ARG A 620 -0.99 -9.94 -21.88
N VAL A 621 -1.96 -9.45 -21.11
CA VAL A 621 -3.04 -8.62 -21.65
C VAL A 621 -2.47 -7.34 -22.26
N ASN A 622 -1.53 -6.68 -21.59
CA ASN A 622 -0.88 -5.48 -22.13
C ASN A 622 -0.08 -5.78 -23.41
N LEU A 623 0.61 -6.92 -23.51
CA LEU A 623 1.33 -7.33 -24.71
C LEU A 623 0.38 -7.67 -25.86
N ALA A 624 -0.71 -8.37 -25.58
CA ALA A 624 -1.74 -8.65 -26.58
C ALA A 624 -2.41 -7.37 -27.07
N ASP A 625 -2.67 -6.41 -26.20
CA ASP A 625 -3.22 -5.10 -26.57
C ASP A 625 -2.21 -4.27 -27.40
N LEU A 626 -0.91 -4.38 -27.09
CA LEU A 626 0.15 -3.78 -27.89
C LEU A 626 0.14 -4.34 -29.32
N TYR A 627 0.20 -5.67 -29.48
CA TYR A 627 0.16 -6.31 -30.80
C TYR A 627 -1.12 -5.98 -31.56
N ARG A 628 -2.27 -5.98 -30.89
CA ARG A 628 -3.54 -5.53 -31.45
C ARG A 628 -3.46 -4.09 -31.98
N SER A 629 -2.82 -3.18 -31.21
CA SER A 629 -2.69 -1.77 -31.64
C SER A 629 -1.81 -1.60 -32.88
N LEU A 630 -0.93 -2.56 -33.13
CA LEU A 630 -0.08 -2.64 -34.32
C LEU A 630 -0.75 -3.42 -35.48
N GLY A 631 -1.96 -3.96 -35.29
CA GLY A 631 -2.69 -4.74 -36.31
C GLY A 631 -2.23 -6.19 -36.41
N ASP A 632 -1.44 -6.69 -35.45
CA ASP A 632 -0.98 -8.09 -35.39
C ASP A 632 -1.87 -8.92 -34.43
N ASP A 633 -3.10 -9.20 -34.86
CA ASP A 633 -4.03 -10.02 -34.11
C ASP A 633 -3.55 -11.49 -33.98
N THR A 634 -2.65 -11.95 -34.86
CA THR A 634 -2.05 -13.29 -34.78
C THR A 634 -1.11 -13.39 -33.60
N ALA A 635 -0.20 -12.44 -33.42
CA ALA A 635 0.69 -12.38 -32.28
C ALA A 635 -0.10 -12.17 -30.97
N ALA A 636 -1.11 -11.31 -30.98
CA ALA A 636 -1.99 -11.10 -29.81
C ALA A 636 -2.65 -12.42 -29.35
N ARG A 637 -3.21 -13.19 -30.29
CA ARG A 637 -3.81 -14.49 -30.01
C ARG A 637 -2.80 -15.49 -29.42
N ALA A 638 -1.62 -15.59 -30.02
CA ALA A 638 -0.59 -16.50 -29.58
C ALA A 638 -0.15 -16.22 -28.13
N VAL A 639 -0.01 -14.95 -27.76
CA VAL A 639 0.34 -14.54 -26.39
C VAL A 639 -0.75 -14.92 -25.40
N LEU A 640 -2.02 -14.69 -25.71
CA LEU A 640 -3.15 -15.04 -24.84
C LEU A 640 -3.29 -16.56 -24.67
N GLU A 641 -3.15 -17.34 -25.76
CA GLU A 641 -3.22 -18.80 -25.72
C GLU A 641 -2.08 -19.43 -24.92
N ALA A 642 -0.87 -18.90 -25.06
CA ALA A 642 0.26 -19.30 -24.22
C ALA A 642 -0.02 -19.03 -22.73
N GLY A 643 -0.75 -17.95 -22.39
CA GLY A 643 -1.19 -17.67 -21.03
C GLY A 643 -2.18 -18.69 -20.49
N LEU A 644 -3.21 -18.99 -21.27
CA LEU A 644 -4.23 -19.98 -20.88
C LEU A 644 -3.69 -21.42 -20.75
N THR A 645 -2.55 -21.72 -21.37
CA THR A 645 -1.85 -22.98 -21.16
C THR A 645 -1.22 -23.08 -19.77
N LEU A 646 -0.82 -21.92 -19.19
CA LEU A 646 -0.21 -21.84 -17.86
C LEU A 646 -1.24 -21.61 -16.75
N SER A 647 -2.30 -20.86 -17.05
CA SER A 647 -3.35 -20.45 -16.11
C SER A 647 -4.71 -20.53 -16.81
N ALA A 648 -5.27 -21.72 -16.85
CA ALA A 648 -6.54 -21.99 -17.54
C ALA A 648 -7.76 -21.29 -16.91
N ASP A 649 -7.61 -20.83 -15.67
CA ASP A 649 -8.61 -20.14 -14.86
C ASP A 649 -8.40 -18.60 -14.80
N ASP A 650 -7.55 -18.03 -15.66
CA ASP A 650 -7.33 -16.59 -15.73
C ASP A 650 -8.45 -15.87 -16.48
N GLY A 651 -9.35 -15.24 -15.72
CA GLY A 651 -10.49 -14.51 -16.28
C GLY A 651 -10.09 -13.33 -17.15
N ALA A 652 -8.97 -12.63 -16.87
CA ALA A 652 -8.53 -11.47 -17.63
C ALA A 652 -8.01 -11.89 -19.04
N ILE A 653 -7.30 -13.01 -19.09
CA ILE A 653 -6.81 -13.58 -20.36
C ILE A 653 -7.99 -14.07 -21.20
N TRP A 654 -8.94 -14.81 -20.60
CA TRP A 654 -10.16 -15.26 -21.28
C TRP A 654 -10.98 -14.08 -21.80
N PHE A 655 -11.14 -13.03 -21.00
CA PHE A 655 -11.87 -11.82 -21.40
C PHE A 655 -11.20 -11.12 -22.59
N SER A 656 -9.88 -10.90 -22.52
CA SER A 656 -9.11 -10.30 -23.62
C SER A 656 -9.18 -11.14 -24.91
N LYS A 657 -9.09 -12.48 -24.78
CA LYS A 657 -9.26 -13.42 -25.90
C LYS A 657 -10.66 -13.31 -26.50
N GLY A 658 -11.70 -13.25 -25.66
CA GLY A 658 -13.08 -13.12 -26.12
C GLY A 658 -13.30 -11.87 -26.95
N LEU A 659 -12.77 -10.73 -26.52
CA LEU A 659 -12.83 -9.47 -27.28
C LEU A 659 -12.05 -9.54 -28.59
N LEU A 660 -10.89 -10.21 -28.60
CA LEU A 660 -10.09 -10.43 -29.81
C LEU A 660 -10.85 -11.27 -30.82
N GLU A 661 -11.43 -12.40 -30.42
CA GLU A 661 -12.16 -13.30 -31.30
C GLU A 661 -13.42 -12.64 -31.89
N ILE A 662 -14.16 -11.85 -31.09
CA ILE A 662 -15.33 -11.10 -31.60
C ILE A 662 -14.91 -10.11 -32.69
N ARG A 663 -13.83 -9.34 -32.47
CA ARG A 663 -13.32 -8.38 -33.43
C ARG A 663 -12.85 -9.04 -34.71
N ASP A 664 -12.25 -10.19 -34.65
CA ASP A 664 -11.75 -10.99 -35.77
C ASP A 664 -12.87 -11.73 -36.53
N GLY A 665 -14.11 -11.60 -36.06
CA GLY A 665 -15.28 -12.25 -36.66
C GLY A 665 -15.53 -13.68 -36.21
N ASN A 666 -14.76 -14.22 -35.33
CA ASN A 666 -14.89 -15.56 -34.74
C ASN A 666 -15.93 -15.59 -33.59
N LEU A 667 -17.16 -15.17 -33.93
CA LEU A 667 -18.18 -14.81 -32.95
C LEU A 667 -18.51 -15.91 -31.94
N GLN A 668 -18.54 -17.18 -32.33
CA GLN A 668 -18.84 -18.30 -31.42
C GLN A 668 -17.69 -18.56 -30.46
N ALA A 669 -16.44 -18.48 -30.93
CA ALA A 669 -15.26 -18.60 -30.07
C ALA A 669 -15.18 -17.42 -29.07
N GLY A 670 -15.49 -16.23 -29.54
CA GLY A 670 -15.55 -15.02 -28.69
C GLY A 670 -16.59 -15.12 -27.58
N LEU A 671 -17.83 -15.52 -27.92
CA LEU A 671 -18.89 -15.74 -26.93
C LEU A 671 -18.48 -16.79 -25.88
N LYS A 672 -17.86 -17.90 -26.32
CA LYS A 672 -17.41 -18.96 -25.42
C LYS A 672 -16.32 -18.48 -24.46
N ALA A 673 -15.37 -17.69 -24.96
CA ALA A 673 -14.32 -17.13 -24.14
C ALA A 673 -14.86 -16.10 -23.12
N LEU A 674 -15.80 -15.23 -23.53
CA LEU A 674 -16.46 -14.28 -22.61
C LEU A 674 -17.34 -15.00 -21.56
N GLU A 675 -18.04 -16.07 -21.94
CA GLU A 675 -18.78 -16.94 -21.02
C GLU A 675 -17.85 -17.52 -19.96
N THR A 676 -16.69 -18.07 -20.38
CA THR A 676 -15.69 -18.64 -19.48
C THR A 676 -15.17 -17.55 -18.52
N ALA A 677 -14.79 -16.37 -19.04
CA ALA A 677 -14.32 -15.27 -18.23
C ALA A 677 -15.35 -14.83 -17.17
N ALA A 678 -16.63 -14.74 -17.55
CA ALA A 678 -17.69 -14.35 -16.63
C ALA A 678 -18.05 -15.43 -15.60
N ALA A 679 -17.82 -16.70 -15.90
CA ALA A 679 -18.13 -17.82 -15.00
C ALA A 679 -17.09 -18.06 -13.91
N LEU A 680 -15.88 -17.54 -14.06
CA LEU A 680 -14.80 -17.70 -13.09
C LEU A 680 -15.07 -16.89 -11.80
N GLU A 681 -14.72 -17.50 -10.65
CA GLU A 681 -14.92 -16.87 -9.35
C GLU A 681 -14.07 -15.60 -9.20
N GLY A 682 -14.61 -14.58 -8.54
CA GLY A 682 -13.90 -13.32 -8.26
C GLY A 682 -13.73 -12.38 -9.46
N THR A 683 -14.29 -12.71 -10.63
CA THR A 683 -14.17 -11.84 -11.82
C THR A 683 -14.99 -10.55 -11.69
N PRO A 684 -14.51 -9.44 -12.29
CA PRO A 684 -15.24 -8.18 -12.25
C PRO A 684 -16.62 -8.27 -12.92
N GLY A 685 -17.63 -7.65 -12.31
CA GLY A 685 -19.02 -7.65 -12.84
C GLY A 685 -19.16 -7.16 -14.29
N TYR A 686 -18.23 -6.32 -14.75
CA TYR A 686 -18.25 -5.85 -16.14
C TYR A 686 -17.99 -6.96 -17.16
N TYR A 687 -17.37 -8.10 -16.80
CA TYR A 687 -17.26 -9.26 -17.69
C TYR A 687 -18.62 -9.84 -18.02
N HIS A 688 -19.51 -9.98 -17.05
CA HIS A 688 -20.88 -10.38 -17.26
C HIS A 688 -21.64 -9.39 -18.14
N TYR A 689 -21.44 -8.09 -17.90
CA TYR A 689 -22.06 -7.04 -18.71
C TYR A 689 -21.64 -7.13 -20.18
N VAL A 690 -20.33 -7.22 -20.46
CA VAL A 690 -19.81 -7.33 -21.83
C VAL A 690 -20.25 -8.63 -22.48
N PHE A 691 -20.27 -9.73 -21.74
CA PHE A 691 -20.79 -11.01 -22.25
C PHE A 691 -22.27 -10.89 -22.65
N ALA A 692 -23.10 -10.27 -21.82
CA ALA A 692 -24.51 -10.04 -22.13
C ALA A 692 -24.70 -9.15 -23.37
N VAL A 693 -23.89 -8.09 -23.53
CA VAL A 693 -23.90 -7.25 -24.72
C VAL A 693 -23.57 -8.10 -25.97
N ALA A 694 -22.52 -8.90 -25.89
CA ALA A 694 -22.13 -9.77 -26.99
C ALA A 694 -23.20 -10.83 -27.32
N GLN A 695 -23.89 -11.38 -26.31
CA GLN A 695 -25.03 -12.31 -26.53
C GLN A 695 -26.17 -11.61 -27.29
N ASN A 696 -26.53 -10.38 -26.90
CA ASN A 696 -27.59 -9.62 -27.59
C ASN A 696 -27.23 -9.30 -29.03
N ASP A 697 -25.99 -8.87 -29.29
CA ASP A 697 -25.50 -8.53 -30.65
C ASP A 697 -25.45 -9.73 -31.56
N GLN A 698 -25.34 -10.94 -31.01
CA GLN A 698 -25.38 -12.20 -31.73
C GLN A 698 -26.81 -12.78 -31.84
N GLY A 699 -27.85 -12.05 -31.49
CA GLY A 699 -29.23 -12.45 -31.61
C GLY A 699 -29.73 -13.39 -30.51
N TYR A 700 -29.12 -13.36 -29.31
CA TYR A 700 -29.57 -14.11 -28.14
C TYR A 700 -30.09 -13.18 -27.03
N PRO A 701 -31.10 -12.34 -27.26
CA PRO A 701 -31.56 -11.34 -26.31
C PRO A 701 -32.09 -11.95 -25.01
N ASP A 702 -32.72 -13.10 -25.05
CA ASP A 702 -33.23 -13.77 -23.85
C ASP A 702 -32.08 -14.22 -22.93
N LYS A 703 -30.96 -14.72 -23.50
CA LYS A 703 -29.77 -15.08 -22.74
C LYS A 703 -29.10 -13.83 -22.16
N ALA A 704 -29.02 -12.76 -22.94
CA ALA A 704 -28.47 -11.49 -22.49
C ALA A 704 -29.26 -10.93 -21.29
N LEU A 705 -30.59 -10.97 -21.35
CA LEU A 705 -31.45 -10.58 -20.22
C LEU A 705 -31.17 -11.43 -19.00
N ALA A 706 -31.12 -12.75 -19.13
CA ALA A 706 -30.85 -13.65 -17.99
C ALA A 706 -29.47 -13.37 -17.34
N THR A 707 -28.45 -13.12 -18.15
CA THR A 707 -27.09 -12.76 -17.68
C THR A 707 -27.09 -11.42 -16.93
N LEU A 708 -27.76 -10.40 -17.47
CA LEU A 708 -27.88 -9.08 -16.82
C LEU A 708 -28.71 -9.12 -15.56
N GLU A 709 -29.79 -9.92 -15.52
CA GLU A 709 -30.61 -10.08 -14.31
C GLU A 709 -29.84 -10.78 -13.20
N GLN A 710 -28.99 -11.75 -13.54
CA GLN A 710 -28.08 -12.38 -12.58
C GLN A 710 -27.09 -11.36 -12.02
N LEU A 711 -26.43 -10.59 -12.87
CA LEU A 711 -25.52 -9.53 -12.45
C LEU A 711 -26.23 -8.49 -11.57
N HIS A 712 -27.43 -8.06 -11.97
CA HIS A 712 -28.22 -7.08 -11.23
C HIS A 712 -28.63 -7.59 -9.82
N ARG A 713 -28.92 -8.89 -9.67
CA ARG A 713 -29.19 -9.50 -8.35
C ARG A 713 -27.93 -9.51 -7.47
N LEU A 714 -26.77 -9.79 -8.03
CA LEU A 714 -25.49 -9.86 -7.31
C LEU A 714 -24.94 -8.47 -6.97
N ALA A 715 -25.09 -7.53 -7.88
CA ALA A 715 -24.53 -6.19 -7.82
C ALA A 715 -25.55 -5.12 -8.30
N PRO A 716 -26.53 -4.78 -7.49
CA PRO A 716 -27.55 -3.80 -7.85
C PRO A 716 -26.98 -2.37 -7.94
N GLY A 717 -27.74 -1.45 -8.54
CA GLY A 717 -27.41 -0.03 -8.57
C GLY A 717 -26.36 0.37 -9.63
N GLN A 718 -26.15 -0.47 -10.65
CA GLN A 718 -25.29 -0.18 -11.80
C GLN A 718 -26.13 0.43 -12.95
N PRO A 719 -25.91 1.72 -13.35
CA PRO A 719 -26.75 2.37 -14.37
C PRO A 719 -26.65 1.74 -15.76
N ASN A 720 -25.47 1.25 -16.16
CA ASN A 720 -25.25 0.58 -17.43
C ASN A 720 -26.03 -0.75 -17.52
N VAL A 721 -26.05 -1.53 -16.43
CA VAL A 721 -26.79 -2.78 -16.36
C VAL A 721 -28.30 -2.52 -16.40
N LEU A 722 -28.80 -1.56 -15.61
CA LEU A 722 -30.21 -1.16 -15.63
C LEU A 722 -30.66 -0.61 -17.00
N SER A 723 -29.80 0.17 -17.65
CA SER A 723 -30.04 0.69 -19.00
C SER A 723 -30.13 -0.44 -20.04
N ALA A 724 -29.23 -1.42 -19.98
CA ALA A 724 -29.24 -2.58 -20.87
C ALA A 724 -30.47 -3.47 -20.60
N LEU A 725 -30.80 -3.74 -19.33
CA LEU A 725 -32.01 -4.48 -18.96
C LEU A 725 -33.28 -3.81 -19.49
N MET A 726 -33.41 -2.48 -19.35
CA MET A 726 -34.51 -1.71 -19.90
C MET A 726 -34.58 -1.83 -21.44
N GLN A 727 -33.45 -1.67 -22.10
CA GLN A 727 -33.38 -1.72 -23.56
C GLN A 727 -33.70 -3.11 -24.09
N TYR A 728 -33.13 -4.16 -23.55
CA TYR A 728 -33.32 -5.54 -24.02
C TYR A 728 -34.71 -6.06 -23.71
N SER A 729 -35.31 -5.67 -22.56
CA SER A 729 -36.72 -5.97 -22.28
C SER A 729 -37.66 -5.33 -23.30
N ASN A 730 -37.38 -4.09 -23.76
CA ASN A 730 -38.14 -3.46 -24.80
C ASN A 730 -38.02 -4.21 -26.18
N ILE A 731 -36.83 -4.66 -26.51
CA ILE A 731 -36.57 -5.47 -27.75
C ILE A 731 -37.31 -6.81 -27.64
N ALA A 732 -37.32 -7.45 -26.48
CA ALA A 732 -38.04 -8.71 -26.23
C ALA A 732 -39.56 -8.52 -26.15
N GLY A 733 -40.08 -7.27 -26.19
CA GLY A 733 -41.50 -6.97 -26.08
C GLY A 733 -42.07 -6.95 -24.66
N ASP A 734 -41.25 -7.16 -23.63
CA ASP A 734 -41.64 -7.09 -22.20
C ASP A 734 -41.66 -5.65 -21.73
N ARG A 735 -42.73 -4.93 -22.08
CA ARG A 735 -42.92 -3.54 -21.68
C ARG A 735 -43.02 -3.34 -20.17
N PRO A 736 -43.70 -4.21 -19.38
CA PRO A 736 -43.71 -4.10 -17.94
C PRO A 736 -42.32 -4.19 -17.30
N ALA A 737 -41.47 -5.11 -17.72
CA ALA A 737 -40.11 -5.21 -17.24
C ALA A 737 -39.26 -3.97 -17.61
N ALA A 738 -39.40 -3.50 -18.86
CA ALA A 738 -38.69 -2.31 -19.30
C ALA A 738 -39.07 -1.05 -18.49
N GLU A 739 -40.34 -0.89 -18.12
CA GLU A 739 -40.78 0.25 -17.28
C GLU A 739 -40.27 0.12 -15.86
N ARG A 740 -40.30 -1.06 -15.27
CA ARG A 740 -39.72 -1.34 -13.94
C ARG A 740 -38.24 -0.95 -13.89
N TYR A 741 -37.42 -1.40 -14.86
CA TYR A 741 -35.99 -1.05 -14.91
C TYR A 741 -35.76 0.43 -15.19
N ARG A 742 -36.64 1.10 -15.96
CA ARG A 742 -36.57 2.56 -16.16
C ARG A 742 -36.81 3.32 -14.85
N GLU A 743 -37.80 2.91 -14.07
CA GLU A 743 -38.10 3.53 -12.77
C GLU A 743 -36.95 3.30 -11.78
N GLU A 744 -36.39 2.10 -11.75
CA GLU A 744 -35.25 1.77 -10.91
C GLU A 744 -33.99 2.56 -11.31
N LEU A 745 -33.71 2.70 -12.62
CA LEU A 745 -32.61 3.53 -13.11
C LEU A 745 -32.78 4.98 -12.68
N ARG A 746 -33.97 5.56 -12.79
CA ARG A 746 -34.25 6.93 -12.34
C ARG A 746 -34.03 7.07 -10.83
N ALA A 747 -34.53 6.13 -10.05
CA ALA A 747 -34.36 6.12 -8.61
C ALA A 747 -32.87 6.01 -8.22
N THR A 748 -32.12 5.15 -8.90
CA THR A 748 -30.68 4.95 -8.72
C THR A 748 -29.89 6.23 -9.02
N LEU A 749 -30.12 6.85 -10.18
CA LEU A 749 -29.46 8.10 -10.58
C LEU A 749 -29.82 9.25 -9.63
N LYS A 750 -31.09 9.35 -9.21
CA LYS A 750 -31.51 10.35 -8.22
C LYS A 750 -30.82 10.14 -6.87
N ALA A 751 -30.73 8.91 -6.37
CA ALA A 751 -30.03 8.59 -5.12
C ALA A 751 -28.53 8.90 -5.20
N ALA A 752 -27.92 8.76 -6.39
CA ALA A 752 -26.52 9.12 -6.66
C ALA A 752 -26.30 10.64 -6.85
N GLY A 753 -27.37 11.46 -6.90
CA GLY A 753 -27.29 12.89 -7.20
C GLY A 753 -26.87 13.19 -8.65
N LEU A 754 -27.26 12.31 -9.59
CA LEU A 754 -26.94 12.38 -11.02
C LEU A 754 -28.10 12.80 -11.90
N GLN A 755 -29.20 13.20 -11.32
CA GLN A 755 -30.39 13.79 -12.01
C GLN A 755 -30.47 15.27 -11.78
#